data_3d06dde1b188d8ebf7196ebac586ef97
#
_entry.id   3d06dde1b188d8ebf7196ebac586ef97
#
_cell.length_a   1.000
_cell.length_b   1.000
_cell.length_c   1.000
_cell.angle_alpha   90.00
_cell.angle_beta   90.00
_cell.angle_gamma   90.00
#
_symmetry.space_group_name_H-M   'P 1'
#
loop_
_entity.id
_entity.type
_entity.pdbx_description
1 polymer ?
#
loop_
_entity_poly.entity_id
_entity_poly.type
_entity_poly.pdbx_seq_one_letter_code
_entity_poly.pdbx_strand_id
1 'polypeptide(L)'
;KKILALVLAFACAFTMFAGAAFTDQADIKATDAVNMLSSLGVITGYTDGSYQPNKVVTRAEMAKMIFVVRNNKIDDSAYQSNYSKLTDISNHWAKGYIKFCESQGIIAGKGNNKFDPDSPVTGVEAAKMLLVVSGYDSAKAGLTGSAWRTNVLKYAGAAGILDDVNSALEQGLPRQYAAQMIYNTLDVNRVKWSKDSESFDDVLNGGVKETVGHAYMGLCADYGTLVSIDKDALSIKLDKNYDSDNYHTYTTNPVKFTKVAENYTSLLGQKVKVMFKDGKLNNVLGVYAISDNTVYNTLMNDVEKDGQKIKFDGTSYSVDSNNIDTYFVGINGASELGKKAVSYFDKGDALNAEKTNGNTSLSEVTFVDSDGDNKIDTAIVIEKTAAKVTYASSSEIVAGDTYKAADENIAEGFAKDDYAVVSKNLYKDNKDVVKADVLNDTVNGFKTKTGYVQYKIGSTWYNAAKAFSDVDTGDKVKAYVVNGVALDISSDDSNGALPTVAVVTGIGGDTITGDQVKLTFFDGTTKTVTLDKVVKSNGDSFTAALGTAYSYSESKDGYKLTQLSGKKYNDYEAQEIITSFANTSFDSNKALTSGVGKDYNTYKSTYAMDDNAKVVLVQSSGKCKVVTGKQYKALATVDQGTLTSAFTKKTNGLTKIMLASAYVVDVDKTGHSNDNYAYIVKTGYKTGDDRTAYTIWDGEKNVDVVEKVSYSAGARDKGMVIGYSTIDEDGYINDVQTYTGSKFTAAVAKGSEDTSTLYYAGVQGVNGDSWVTVDGVNKLNITKDTKILNVDSDADDDDQIGKSGT
;
A
#
# COMPACT_ATOMS: atom_id res chain seq x y z
N LYS A 1 10.35 8.13 -17.21
CA LYS A 1 11.04 7.31 -16.16
C LYS A 1 10.13 6.96 -14.97
N LYS A 2 9.13 7.80 -14.62
CA LYS A 2 8.16 7.48 -13.54
C LYS A 2 7.05 6.53 -14.00
N ILE A 3 6.67 6.57 -15.27
CA ILE A 3 5.70 5.64 -15.88
C ILE A 3 6.28 4.21 -15.97
N LEU A 4 7.60 4.09 -16.17
CA LEU A 4 8.26 2.79 -16.15
C LEU A 4 8.18 2.10 -14.77
N ALA A 5 8.13 2.89 -13.69
CA ALA A 5 7.93 2.35 -12.32
C ALA A 5 6.47 1.94 -12.07
N LEU A 6 5.49 2.65 -12.64
CA LEU A 6 4.08 2.28 -12.57
C LEU A 6 3.79 1.02 -13.43
N VAL A 7 4.36 0.96 -14.63
CA VAL A 7 4.29 -0.23 -15.50
C VAL A 7 5.01 -1.42 -14.85
N LEU A 8 6.13 -1.19 -14.13
CA LEU A 8 6.81 -2.25 -13.39
C LEU A 8 6.01 -2.72 -12.16
N ALA A 9 5.30 -1.81 -11.47
CA ALA A 9 4.43 -2.19 -10.36
C ALA A 9 3.19 -2.96 -10.85
N PHE A 10 2.65 -2.63 -12.03
CA PHE A 10 1.58 -3.41 -12.67
C PHE A 10 2.09 -4.74 -13.23
N ALA A 11 3.30 -4.79 -13.79
CA ALA A 11 3.92 -6.03 -14.26
C ALA A 11 4.24 -7.01 -13.12
N CYS A 12 4.45 -6.51 -11.89
CA CYS A 12 4.64 -7.36 -10.70
C CYS A 12 3.31 -7.87 -10.08
N ALA A 13 2.15 -7.34 -10.50
CA ALA A 13 0.84 -7.88 -10.12
C ALA A 13 0.40 -9.07 -11.00
N PHE A 14 1.19 -9.41 -12.01
CA PHE A 14 0.96 -10.56 -12.87
C PHE A 14 1.50 -11.83 -12.22
N THR A 15 0.62 -12.80 -12.11
CA THR A 15 0.85 -14.20 -11.76
C THR A 15 1.02 -14.53 -10.27
N MET A 16 -0.09 -14.53 -9.54
CA MET A 16 -0.20 -15.53 -8.49
C MET A 16 -1.11 -16.66 -9.01
N PHE A 17 -0.51 -17.68 -9.53
CA PHE A 17 -1.18 -18.96 -9.78
C PHE A 17 -1.56 -19.60 -8.44
N ALA A 18 -2.72 -20.22 -8.36
CA ALA A 18 -3.13 -21.05 -7.22
C ALA A 18 -2.29 -22.34 -7.05
N GLY A 19 -1.28 -22.55 -7.90
CA GLY A 19 -0.14 -23.42 -7.62
C GLY A 19 1.00 -22.53 -7.11
N ALA A 20 1.67 -22.92 -6.04
CA ALA A 20 2.77 -22.16 -5.48
C ALA A 20 3.70 -21.66 -6.61
N ALA A 21 3.84 -20.33 -6.72
CA ALA A 21 4.73 -19.72 -7.70
C ALA A 21 6.13 -20.34 -7.55
N PHE A 22 6.76 -20.68 -8.65
CA PHE A 22 8.12 -21.22 -8.62
C PHE A 22 9.07 -20.19 -8.01
N THR A 23 10.02 -20.64 -7.20
CA THR A 23 10.98 -19.75 -6.52
C THR A 23 11.82 -18.92 -7.51
N ASP A 24 11.94 -19.39 -8.76
CA ASP A 24 12.64 -18.77 -9.88
C ASP A 24 11.70 -18.27 -10.99
N GLN A 25 10.46 -17.90 -10.63
CA GLN A 25 9.41 -17.41 -11.55
C GLN A 25 9.90 -16.24 -12.43
N ALA A 26 10.70 -15.34 -11.89
CA ALA A 26 11.23 -14.18 -12.61
C ALA A 26 12.15 -14.54 -13.80
N ASP A 27 12.75 -15.74 -13.79
CA ASP A 27 13.64 -16.22 -14.84
C ASP A 27 12.90 -16.94 -15.98
N ILE A 28 11.60 -17.21 -15.80
CA ILE A 28 10.75 -17.90 -16.77
C ILE A 28 10.31 -16.89 -17.84
N LYS A 29 10.70 -17.10 -19.10
CA LYS A 29 10.27 -16.30 -20.26
C LYS A 29 9.01 -16.86 -20.91
N ALA A 30 8.86 -18.16 -20.94
CA ALA A 30 7.68 -18.87 -21.48
C ALA A 30 6.62 -19.06 -20.37
N THR A 31 6.19 -17.96 -19.74
CA THR A 31 5.36 -17.98 -18.52
C THR A 31 4.02 -18.70 -18.76
N ASP A 32 3.30 -18.37 -19.83
CA ASP A 32 1.99 -18.94 -20.13
C ASP A 32 2.06 -20.46 -20.38
N ALA A 33 3.07 -20.87 -21.14
CA ALA A 33 3.31 -22.27 -21.40
C ALA A 33 3.65 -23.07 -20.12
N VAL A 34 4.52 -22.53 -19.28
CA VAL A 34 4.90 -23.17 -18.01
C VAL A 34 3.71 -23.27 -17.08
N ASN A 35 2.95 -22.20 -16.96
CA ASN A 35 1.77 -22.15 -16.08
C ASN A 35 0.71 -23.14 -16.56
N MET A 36 0.36 -23.12 -17.85
CA MET A 36 -0.66 -24.01 -18.43
C MET A 36 -0.27 -25.48 -18.25
N LEU A 37 0.97 -25.84 -18.58
CA LEU A 37 1.42 -27.22 -18.48
C LEU A 37 1.58 -27.71 -17.05
N SER A 38 1.83 -26.79 -16.11
CA SER A 38 1.80 -27.09 -14.67
C SER A 38 0.36 -27.40 -14.21
N SER A 39 -0.60 -26.57 -14.61
CA SER A 39 -2.04 -26.79 -14.31
C SER A 39 -2.56 -28.10 -14.90
N LEU A 40 -2.04 -28.50 -16.06
CA LEU A 40 -2.34 -29.77 -16.70
C LEU A 40 -1.58 -30.97 -16.09
N GLY A 41 -0.64 -30.74 -15.17
CA GLY A 41 0.19 -31.78 -14.61
C GLY A 41 1.21 -32.39 -15.59
N VAL A 42 1.46 -31.75 -16.75
CA VAL A 42 2.45 -32.18 -17.74
C VAL A 42 3.88 -31.94 -17.23
N ILE A 43 4.04 -30.80 -16.51
CA ILE A 43 5.30 -30.44 -15.87
C ILE A 43 5.08 -30.21 -14.37
N THR A 44 6.13 -30.37 -13.57
CA THR A 44 6.14 -30.08 -12.13
C THR A 44 7.45 -29.39 -11.77
N GLY A 45 7.44 -28.58 -10.71
CA GLY A 45 8.68 -28.04 -10.15
C GLY A 45 9.55 -29.11 -9.47
N TYR A 46 10.71 -28.68 -9.03
CA TYR A 46 11.63 -29.49 -8.22
C TYR A 46 11.28 -29.40 -6.73
N THR A 47 11.89 -30.25 -5.91
CA THR A 47 11.62 -30.32 -4.47
C THR A 47 12.00 -29.06 -3.70
N ASP A 48 12.86 -28.21 -4.28
CA ASP A 48 13.27 -26.91 -3.75
C ASP A 48 12.29 -25.78 -4.14
N GLY A 49 11.22 -26.11 -4.84
CA GLY A 49 10.22 -25.16 -5.31
C GLY A 49 10.60 -24.44 -6.61
N SER A 50 11.77 -24.73 -7.22
CA SER A 50 12.19 -24.11 -8.48
C SER A 50 11.61 -24.84 -9.71
N TYR A 51 11.52 -24.11 -10.83
CA TYR A 51 11.20 -24.67 -12.15
C TYR A 51 12.47 -25.00 -12.95
N GLN A 52 13.53 -24.26 -12.77
CA GLN A 52 14.80 -24.32 -13.51
C GLN A 52 14.63 -24.11 -15.02
N PRO A 53 14.15 -22.94 -15.46
CA PRO A 53 13.71 -22.70 -16.85
C PRO A 53 14.81 -22.89 -17.90
N ASN A 54 16.06 -22.62 -17.54
CA ASN A 54 17.20 -22.72 -18.44
C ASN A 54 17.93 -24.07 -18.38
N LYS A 55 17.50 -24.98 -17.50
CA LYS A 55 18.06 -26.33 -17.47
C LYS A 55 17.68 -27.08 -18.74
N VAL A 56 18.65 -27.75 -19.35
CA VAL A 56 18.43 -28.54 -20.56
C VAL A 56 17.65 -29.82 -20.23
N VAL A 57 16.59 -30.05 -21.01
CA VAL A 57 15.73 -31.23 -20.87
C VAL A 57 16.42 -32.48 -21.46
N THR A 58 16.32 -33.57 -20.71
CA THR A 58 16.77 -34.87 -21.21
C THR A 58 15.74 -35.51 -22.12
N ARG A 59 16.17 -36.46 -22.94
CA ARG A 59 15.29 -37.25 -23.83
C ARG A 59 14.22 -38.01 -23.03
N ALA A 60 14.59 -38.51 -21.84
CA ALA A 60 13.66 -39.19 -20.93
C ALA A 60 12.60 -38.22 -20.34
N GLU A 61 12.98 -37.02 -19.95
CA GLU A 61 12.07 -36.00 -19.45
C GLU A 61 11.08 -35.57 -20.54
N MET A 62 11.56 -35.37 -21.77
CA MET A 62 10.67 -35.05 -22.90
C MET A 62 9.69 -36.20 -23.20
N ALA A 63 10.12 -37.46 -23.14
CA ALA A 63 9.23 -38.60 -23.30
C ALA A 63 8.14 -38.66 -22.21
N LYS A 64 8.49 -38.34 -20.95
CA LYS A 64 7.52 -38.26 -19.87
C LYS A 64 6.48 -37.14 -20.14
N MET A 65 6.91 -35.96 -20.52
CA MET A 65 5.98 -34.85 -20.82
C MET A 65 5.03 -35.22 -21.95
N ILE A 66 5.52 -35.78 -23.02
CA ILE A 66 4.70 -36.26 -24.16
C ILE A 66 3.72 -37.35 -23.72
N PHE A 67 4.18 -38.29 -22.90
CA PHE A 67 3.31 -39.33 -22.35
C PHE A 67 2.11 -38.73 -21.60
N VAL A 68 2.36 -37.73 -20.74
CA VAL A 68 1.30 -37.06 -19.98
C VAL A 68 0.31 -36.38 -20.92
N VAL A 69 0.77 -35.65 -21.94
CA VAL A 69 -0.09 -35.05 -22.97
C VAL A 69 -0.97 -36.09 -23.64
N ARG A 70 -0.39 -37.23 -24.02
CA ARG A 70 -1.08 -38.29 -24.78
C ARG A 70 -2.07 -39.10 -23.93
N ASN A 71 -1.83 -39.28 -22.65
CA ASN A 71 -2.62 -40.14 -21.76
C ASN A 71 -3.39 -39.38 -20.68
N ASN A 72 -3.20 -38.08 -20.55
CA ASN A 72 -3.83 -37.24 -19.52
C ASN A 72 -3.63 -37.79 -18.08
N LYS A 73 -2.50 -38.45 -17.84
CA LYS A 73 -2.10 -39.06 -16.56
C LYS A 73 -0.59 -39.27 -16.53
N ILE A 74 -0.01 -39.34 -15.33
CA ILE A 74 1.41 -39.53 -15.10
C ILE A 74 1.79 -41.00 -14.84
N ASP A 75 0.82 -41.85 -14.60
CA ASP A 75 1.08 -43.26 -14.28
C ASP A 75 1.42 -44.09 -15.53
N ASP A 76 2.67 -44.55 -15.62
CA ASP A 76 3.21 -45.36 -16.71
C ASP A 76 3.24 -46.88 -16.42
N SER A 77 2.67 -47.31 -15.30
CA SER A 77 2.72 -48.70 -14.82
C SER A 77 2.26 -49.72 -15.86
N ALA A 78 1.21 -49.38 -16.64
CA ALA A 78 0.68 -50.25 -17.71
C ALA A 78 1.68 -50.52 -18.86
N TYR A 79 2.73 -49.73 -18.98
CA TYR A 79 3.70 -49.80 -20.07
C TYR A 79 5.07 -50.35 -19.62
N GLN A 80 5.29 -50.51 -18.33
CA GLN A 80 6.57 -51.03 -17.79
C GLN A 80 6.97 -52.39 -18.29
N SER A 81 6.01 -53.30 -18.54
CA SER A 81 6.20 -54.64 -19.02
C SER A 81 6.21 -54.75 -20.55
N ASN A 82 5.87 -53.70 -21.30
CA ASN A 82 5.79 -53.74 -22.76
C ASN A 82 7.18 -54.13 -23.37
N TYR A 83 7.11 -54.77 -24.55
CA TYR A 83 8.33 -55.06 -25.31
C TYR A 83 8.92 -53.75 -25.85
N SER A 84 10.25 -53.69 -25.86
CA SER A 84 11.05 -52.63 -26.44
C SER A 84 12.32 -53.19 -27.06
N LYS A 85 12.76 -52.62 -28.15
CA LYS A 85 14.07 -52.94 -28.78
C LYS A 85 15.22 -52.21 -28.09
N LEU A 86 14.92 -51.20 -27.26
CA LEU A 86 15.94 -50.35 -26.62
C LEU A 86 16.58 -51.08 -25.45
N THR A 87 17.90 -51.11 -25.44
CA THR A 87 18.68 -51.92 -24.48
C THR A 87 19.14 -51.15 -23.25
N ASP A 88 19.08 -49.82 -23.28
CA ASP A 88 19.65 -48.92 -22.28
C ASP A 88 18.57 -48.31 -21.33
N ILE A 89 17.32 -48.81 -21.38
CA ILE A 89 16.21 -48.29 -20.60
C ILE A 89 15.71 -49.25 -19.51
N SER A 90 16.26 -50.47 -19.42
CA SER A 90 15.69 -51.54 -18.57
C SER A 90 15.59 -51.17 -17.09
N ASN A 91 16.54 -50.42 -16.53
CA ASN A 91 16.59 -49.97 -15.14
C ASN A 91 16.38 -48.48 -15.00
N HIS A 92 15.95 -47.79 -16.07
CA HIS A 92 15.79 -46.35 -16.06
C HIS A 92 14.41 -45.96 -15.53
N TRP A 93 14.33 -44.89 -14.75
CA TRP A 93 13.08 -44.40 -14.13
C TRP A 93 11.98 -44.10 -15.18
N ALA A 94 12.32 -43.66 -16.38
CA ALA A 94 11.40 -43.31 -17.44
C ALA A 94 11.04 -44.49 -18.36
N LYS A 95 11.38 -45.71 -17.99
CA LYS A 95 11.21 -46.92 -18.82
C LYS A 95 9.81 -47.04 -19.44
N GLY A 96 8.74 -46.87 -18.66
CA GLY A 96 7.38 -47.02 -19.17
C GLY A 96 7.01 -45.88 -20.13
N TYR A 97 7.41 -44.65 -19.85
CA TYR A 97 7.21 -43.50 -20.72
C TYR A 97 7.89 -43.69 -22.07
N ILE A 98 9.14 -44.15 -22.07
CA ILE A 98 9.94 -44.40 -23.28
C ILE A 98 9.31 -45.51 -24.10
N LYS A 99 8.95 -46.65 -23.48
CA LYS A 99 8.26 -47.76 -24.16
C LYS A 99 6.94 -47.37 -24.81
N PHE A 100 6.15 -46.54 -24.11
CA PHE A 100 4.95 -46.01 -24.71
C PHE A 100 5.28 -45.19 -25.96
N CYS A 101 6.17 -44.20 -25.85
CA CYS A 101 6.53 -43.31 -26.95
C CYS A 101 7.13 -44.11 -28.15
N GLU A 102 7.92 -45.14 -27.85
CA GLU A 102 8.42 -46.09 -28.89
C GLU A 102 7.30 -46.82 -29.60
N SER A 103 6.35 -47.38 -28.82
CA SER A 103 5.20 -48.12 -29.38
C SER A 103 4.28 -47.27 -30.27
N GLN A 104 4.23 -45.95 -29.99
CA GLN A 104 3.47 -44.98 -30.78
C GLN A 104 4.29 -44.36 -31.95
N GLY A 105 5.53 -44.77 -32.13
CA GLY A 105 6.43 -44.23 -33.17
C GLY A 105 6.85 -42.77 -32.93
N ILE A 106 6.62 -42.24 -31.74
CA ILE A 106 6.94 -40.85 -31.36
C ILE A 106 8.44 -40.67 -31.25
N ILE A 107 9.13 -41.70 -30.74
CA ILE A 107 10.57 -41.66 -30.55
C ILE A 107 11.26 -42.71 -31.41
N ALA A 108 12.50 -42.41 -31.77
CA ALA A 108 13.39 -43.36 -32.40
C ALA A 108 14.69 -43.42 -31.56
N GLY A 109 15.33 -44.57 -31.60
CA GLY A 109 16.66 -44.73 -31.02
C GLY A 109 17.73 -43.93 -31.78
N LYS A 110 18.89 -43.76 -31.15
CA LYS A 110 20.07 -43.12 -31.75
C LYS A 110 21.00 -44.12 -32.51
N GLY A 111 20.48 -45.30 -32.82
CA GLY A 111 21.21 -46.40 -33.40
C GLY A 111 21.63 -47.46 -32.36
N ASN A 112 22.06 -48.65 -32.80
CA ASN A 112 22.49 -49.74 -31.94
C ASN A 112 21.48 -50.12 -30.81
N ASN A 113 20.20 -49.99 -31.08
CA ASN A 113 19.11 -50.22 -30.11
C ASN A 113 19.26 -49.43 -28.81
N LYS A 114 19.77 -48.18 -28.86
CA LYS A 114 19.88 -47.27 -27.72
C LYS A 114 18.98 -46.06 -27.89
N PHE A 115 18.38 -45.62 -26.79
CA PHE A 115 17.58 -44.41 -26.71
C PHE A 115 18.43 -43.23 -26.21
N ASP A 116 19.38 -43.50 -25.33
CA ASP A 116 20.23 -42.53 -24.67
C ASP A 116 19.41 -41.56 -23.80
N PRO A 117 18.72 -42.09 -22.73
CA PRO A 117 17.66 -41.37 -22.01
C PRO A 117 18.14 -40.12 -21.28
N ASP A 118 19.36 -40.12 -20.73
CA ASP A 118 19.92 -39.02 -19.95
C ASP A 118 20.58 -37.94 -20.81
N SER A 119 20.73 -38.17 -22.10
CA SER A 119 21.28 -37.17 -23.02
C SER A 119 20.31 -36.02 -23.25
N PRO A 120 20.81 -34.79 -23.49
CA PRO A 120 19.98 -33.66 -23.91
C PRO A 120 19.15 -33.99 -25.14
N VAL A 121 17.86 -33.55 -25.12
CA VAL A 121 17.06 -33.52 -26.35
C VAL A 121 17.32 -32.19 -27.05
N THR A 122 17.54 -32.24 -28.37
CA THR A 122 17.63 -31.01 -29.18
C THR A 122 16.23 -30.47 -29.52
N GLY A 123 16.15 -29.15 -29.82
CA GLY A 123 14.86 -28.55 -30.24
C GLY A 123 14.29 -29.22 -31.49
N VAL A 124 15.14 -29.61 -32.47
CA VAL A 124 14.69 -30.33 -33.69
C VAL A 124 14.21 -31.76 -33.36
N GLU A 125 14.84 -32.46 -32.44
CA GLU A 125 14.38 -33.78 -31.98
C GLU A 125 13.04 -33.69 -31.25
N ALA A 126 12.88 -32.67 -30.37
CA ALA A 126 11.61 -32.39 -29.69
C ALA A 126 10.47 -32.05 -30.69
N ALA A 127 10.73 -31.16 -31.65
CA ALA A 127 9.79 -30.84 -32.72
C ALA A 127 9.33 -32.06 -33.52
N LYS A 128 10.29 -32.98 -33.87
CA LYS A 128 9.95 -34.24 -34.52
C LYS A 128 8.98 -35.06 -33.67
N MET A 129 9.26 -35.22 -32.38
CA MET A 129 8.39 -35.98 -31.47
C MET A 129 6.99 -35.36 -31.45
N LEU A 130 6.84 -34.03 -31.39
CA LEU A 130 5.60 -33.33 -31.32
C LEU A 130 4.82 -33.38 -32.65
N LEU A 131 5.48 -33.34 -33.79
CA LEU A 131 4.84 -33.60 -35.12
C LEU A 131 4.17 -34.97 -35.16
N VAL A 132 4.84 -36.02 -34.66
CA VAL A 132 4.27 -37.36 -34.60
C VAL A 132 3.08 -37.42 -33.66
N VAL A 133 3.15 -36.70 -32.53
CA VAL A 133 1.97 -36.53 -31.62
C VAL A 133 0.80 -35.88 -32.34
N SER A 134 1.06 -34.92 -33.22
CA SER A 134 0.04 -34.24 -34.04
C SER A 134 -0.51 -35.10 -35.21
N GLY A 135 0.06 -36.29 -35.41
CA GLY A 135 -0.43 -37.26 -36.42
C GLY A 135 0.38 -37.30 -37.72
N TYR A 136 1.50 -36.60 -37.83
CA TYR A 136 2.37 -36.70 -39.00
C TYR A 136 3.03 -38.09 -39.04
N ASP A 137 2.83 -38.82 -40.10
CA ASP A 137 3.52 -40.06 -40.38
C ASP A 137 5.00 -39.78 -40.70
N SER A 138 5.92 -40.36 -39.95
CA SER A 138 7.35 -40.09 -40.05
C SER A 138 7.95 -40.40 -41.44
N ALA A 139 7.43 -41.42 -42.14
CA ALA A 139 7.92 -41.77 -43.45
C ALA A 139 7.35 -40.87 -44.53
N LYS A 140 6.04 -40.58 -44.44
CA LYS A 140 5.34 -39.72 -45.40
C LYS A 140 5.74 -38.25 -45.30
N ALA A 141 5.99 -37.77 -44.11
CA ALA A 141 6.52 -36.43 -43.89
C ALA A 141 8.02 -36.30 -44.08
N GLY A 142 8.74 -37.42 -44.37
CA GLY A 142 10.19 -37.41 -44.52
C GLY A 142 10.94 -37.01 -43.25
N LEU A 143 10.42 -37.40 -42.08
CA LEU A 143 11.04 -37.09 -40.76
C LEU A 143 12.15 -38.09 -40.41
N THR A 144 12.59 -38.86 -41.42
CA THR A 144 13.71 -39.83 -41.37
C THR A 144 14.59 -39.64 -42.58
N GLY A 145 15.83 -40.24 -42.57
CA GLY A 145 16.81 -40.11 -43.66
C GLY A 145 17.57 -38.78 -43.60
N SER A 146 18.30 -38.43 -44.67
CA SER A 146 19.25 -37.32 -44.70
C SER A 146 18.63 -35.93 -44.54
N ALA A 147 17.42 -35.72 -45.04
CA ALA A 147 16.70 -34.45 -45.05
C ALA A 147 15.79 -34.26 -43.81
N TRP A 148 15.81 -35.16 -42.85
CA TRP A 148 14.82 -35.19 -41.77
C TRP A 148 14.74 -33.87 -40.99
N ARG A 149 15.89 -33.24 -40.72
CA ARG A 149 15.93 -31.95 -39.97
C ARG A 149 15.22 -30.83 -40.70
N THR A 150 15.50 -30.68 -41.97
CA THR A 150 14.84 -29.67 -42.84
C THR A 150 13.33 -29.89 -42.90
N ASN A 151 12.87 -31.13 -43.03
CA ASN A 151 11.46 -31.46 -43.07
C ASN A 151 10.80 -31.23 -41.70
N VAL A 152 11.45 -31.59 -40.59
CA VAL A 152 10.94 -31.29 -39.24
C VAL A 152 10.73 -29.79 -39.06
N LEU A 153 11.74 -28.96 -39.36
CA LEU A 153 11.63 -27.51 -39.22
C LEU A 153 10.54 -26.92 -40.12
N LYS A 154 10.40 -27.43 -41.35
CA LYS A 154 9.35 -27.05 -42.30
C LYS A 154 7.95 -27.28 -41.70
N TYR A 155 7.68 -28.51 -41.29
CA TYR A 155 6.34 -28.89 -40.80
C TYR A 155 6.07 -28.30 -39.42
N ALA A 156 7.06 -28.25 -38.52
CA ALA A 156 6.90 -27.70 -37.19
C ALA A 156 6.68 -26.17 -37.22
N GLY A 157 7.39 -25.45 -38.11
CA GLY A 157 7.12 -24.03 -38.33
C GLY A 157 5.74 -23.77 -38.93
N ALA A 158 5.35 -24.56 -39.97
CA ALA A 158 4.03 -24.43 -40.60
C ALA A 158 2.87 -24.76 -39.63
N ALA A 159 3.12 -25.63 -38.64
CA ALA A 159 2.12 -26.01 -37.64
C ALA A 159 2.13 -25.10 -36.41
N GLY A 160 3.00 -24.08 -36.35
CA GLY A 160 3.11 -23.15 -35.19
C GLY A 160 3.80 -23.74 -33.95
N ILE A 161 4.37 -24.98 -34.04
CA ILE A 161 5.05 -25.62 -32.90
C ILE A 161 6.26 -24.81 -32.42
N LEU A 162 6.89 -24.05 -33.32
CA LEU A 162 8.13 -23.30 -33.07
C LEU A 162 7.88 -21.84 -32.67
N ASP A 163 6.63 -21.40 -32.61
CA ASP A 163 6.30 -20.02 -32.28
C ASP A 163 6.77 -19.69 -30.85
N ASP A 164 7.37 -18.51 -30.67
CA ASP A 164 7.95 -18.01 -29.40
C ASP A 164 9.06 -18.90 -28.80
N VAL A 165 9.62 -19.82 -29.56
CA VAL A 165 10.74 -20.66 -29.10
C VAL A 165 12.09 -19.97 -29.37
N ASN A 166 12.50 -19.13 -28.44
CA ASN A 166 13.76 -18.36 -28.52
C ASN A 166 14.97 -19.21 -28.07
N SER A 167 15.26 -20.27 -28.79
CA SER A 167 16.36 -21.18 -28.51
C SER A 167 17.05 -21.68 -29.79
N ALA A 168 18.34 -22.02 -29.68
CA ALA A 168 19.08 -22.68 -30.75
C ALA A 168 18.59 -24.14 -30.90
N LEU A 169 17.79 -24.42 -31.91
CA LEU A 169 17.10 -25.70 -32.07
C LEU A 169 18.03 -26.91 -32.28
N GLU A 170 19.28 -26.71 -32.73
CA GLU A 170 20.31 -27.77 -32.86
C GLU A 170 21.03 -28.05 -31.53
N GLN A 171 20.78 -27.27 -30.48
CA GLN A 171 21.38 -27.45 -29.16
C GLN A 171 20.40 -28.15 -28.22
N GLY A 172 20.87 -28.49 -27.03
CA GLY A 172 20.03 -29.01 -25.96
C GLY A 172 18.95 -27.99 -25.60
N LEU A 173 17.68 -28.44 -25.60
CA LEU A 173 16.52 -27.58 -25.44
C LEU A 173 16.32 -27.19 -23.97
N PRO A 174 16.29 -25.86 -23.63
CA PRO A 174 15.96 -25.41 -22.29
C PRO A 174 14.52 -25.79 -21.92
N ARG A 175 14.32 -26.08 -20.64
CA ARG A 175 13.05 -26.59 -20.07
C ARG A 175 11.85 -25.71 -20.35
N GLN A 176 12.00 -24.39 -20.27
CA GLN A 176 10.92 -23.46 -20.62
C GLN A 176 10.54 -23.52 -22.11
N TYR A 177 11.49 -23.72 -23.01
CA TYR A 177 11.18 -23.82 -24.43
C TYR A 177 10.68 -25.20 -24.85
N ALA A 178 11.03 -26.26 -24.11
CA ALA A 178 10.32 -27.54 -24.23
C ALA A 178 8.85 -27.40 -23.83
N ALA A 179 8.57 -26.65 -22.75
CA ALA A 179 7.21 -26.32 -22.37
C ALA A 179 6.51 -25.49 -23.44
N GLN A 180 7.16 -24.45 -24.00
CA GLN A 180 6.59 -23.63 -25.08
C GLN A 180 6.19 -24.48 -26.30
N MET A 181 7.09 -25.36 -26.75
CA MET A 181 6.78 -26.24 -27.90
C MET A 181 5.61 -27.19 -27.62
N ILE A 182 5.52 -27.75 -26.43
CA ILE A 182 4.38 -28.60 -26.02
C ILE A 182 3.11 -27.79 -25.96
N TYR A 183 3.14 -26.61 -25.35
CA TYR A 183 2.00 -25.68 -25.25
C TYR A 183 1.47 -25.33 -26.63
N ASN A 184 2.33 -24.93 -27.58
CA ASN A 184 1.96 -24.66 -28.96
C ASN A 184 1.32 -25.88 -29.61
N THR A 185 1.87 -27.09 -29.34
CA THR A 185 1.36 -28.34 -29.90
C THR A 185 -0.07 -28.66 -29.47
N LEU A 186 -0.52 -28.18 -28.29
CA LEU A 186 -1.91 -28.40 -27.83
C LEU A 186 -2.93 -27.79 -28.79
N ASP A 187 -2.59 -26.69 -29.44
CA ASP A 187 -3.46 -25.99 -30.42
C ASP A 187 -3.29 -26.46 -31.84
N VAL A 188 -2.31 -27.32 -32.13
CA VAL A 188 -2.10 -27.87 -33.48
C VAL A 188 -3.25 -28.79 -33.85
N ASN A 189 -3.83 -28.60 -35.03
CA ASN A 189 -4.78 -29.54 -35.59
C ASN A 189 -4.12 -30.89 -35.81
N ARG A 190 -4.78 -31.96 -35.37
CA ARG A 190 -4.35 -33.33 -35.71
C ARG A 190 -4.49 -33.56 -37.16
N VAL A 191 -3.54 -34.25 -37.74
CA VAL A 191 -3.53 -34.62 -39.14
C VAL A 191 -3.42 -36.14 -39.32
N LYS A 192 -3.87 -36.60 -40.48
CA LYS A 192 -3.69 -37.98 -40.98
C LYS A 192 -3.27 -37.93 -42.43
N TRP A 193 -2.43 -38.87 -42.81
CA TRP A 193 -2.09 -39.04 -44.23
C TRP A 193 -3.25 -39.56 -45.06
N SER A 194 -3.62 -38.80 -46.09
CA SER A 194 -4.61 -39.17 -47.06
C SER A 194 -3.92 -39.75 -48.30
N LYS A 195 -4.32 -40.95 -48.74
CA LYS A 195 -3.83 -41.54 -49.94
C LYS A 195 -4.38 -40.92 -51.22
N ASP A 196 -5.58 -40.35 -51.09
CA ASP A 196 -6.31 -39.79 -52.23
C ASP A 196 -5.77 -38.39 -52.62
N SER A 197 -5.45 -37.56 -51.62
CA SER A 197 -4.86 -36.23 -51.82
C SER A 197 -3.31 -36.25 -51.83
N GLU A 198 -2.69 -37.35 -51.45
CA GLU A 198 -1.23 -37.48 -51.18
C GLU A 198 -0.72 -36.37 -50.25
N SER A 199 -1.54 -36.00 -49.27
CA SER A 199 -1.26 -34.91 -48.32
C SER A 199 -1.71 -35.28 -46.90
N PHE A 200 -1.37 -34.44 -45.96
CA PHE A 200 -1.88 -34.52 -44.60
C PHE A 200 -3.16 -33.73 -44.52
N ASP A 201 -4.26 -34.42 -44.27
CA ASP A 201 -5.58 -33.83 -44.11
C ASP A 201 -5.88 -33.65 -42.60
N ASP A 202 -6.60 -32.58 -42.22
CA ASP A 202 -7.06 -32.38 -40.83
C ASP A 202 -7.95 -33.54 -40.38
N VAL A 203 -7.82 -33.96 -39.15
CA VAL A 203 -8.76 -34.86 -38.48
C VAL A 203 -9.96 -34.04 -38.01
N LEU A 204 -11.17 -34.47 -38.40
CA LEU A 204 -12.40 -33.81 -37.97
C LEU A 204 -13.09 -34.64 -36.87
N ASN A 205 -13.60 -33.91 -35.86
CA ASN A 205 -14.48 -34.44 -34.84
C ASN A 205 -15.81 -33.67 -34.89
N GLY A 206 -16.89 -34.31 -35.22
CA GLY A 206 -18.18 -33.67 -35.41
C GLY A 206 -18.23 -32.59 -36.52
N GLY A 207 -17.30 -32.64 -37.49
CA GLY A 207 -17.17 -31.66 -38.55
C GLY A 207 -16.23 -30.50 -38.27
N VAL A 208 -15.64 -30.45 -37.03
CA VAL A 208 -14.70 -29.45 -36.59
C VAL A 208 -13.27 -30.05 -36.60
N LYS A 209 -12.26 -29.24 -36.95
CA LYS A 209 -10.87 -29.66 -36.87
C LYS A 209 -10.48 -29.98 -35.42
N GLU A 210 -9.91 -31.17 -35.20
CA GLU A 210 -9.60 -31.65 -33.86
C GLU A 210 -8.16 -31.27 -33.51
N THR A 211 -7.97 -30.50 -32.43
CA THR A 211 -6.62 -30.18 -31.91
C THR A 211 -6.03 -31.32 -31.09
N VAL A 212 -4.70 -31.32 -30.92
CA VAL A 212 -3.98 -32.28 -30.06
C VAL A 212 -4.49 -32.16 -28.61
N GLY A 213 -4.66 -30.94 -28.11
CA GLY A 213 -5.15 -30.71 -26.76
C GLY A 213 -6.54 -31.25 -26.51
N HIS A 214 -7.47 -31.04 -27.47
CA HIS A 214 -8.82 -31.60 -27.38
C HIS A 214 -8.82 -33.13 -27.41
N ALA A 215 -8.15 -33.71 -28.40
CA ALA A 215 -8.12 -35.15 -28.60
C ALA A 215 -7.58 -35.95 -27.41
N TYR A 216 -6.54 -35.46 -26.74
CA TYR A 216 -5.84 -36.22 -25.72
C TYR A 216 -6.06 -35.75 -24.31
N MET A 217 -6.42 -34.51 -24.13
CA MET A 217 -6.58 -33.88 -22.79
C MET A 217 -7.95 -33.29 -22.57
N GLY A 218 -8.85 -33.32 -23.55
CA GLY A 218 -10.19 -32.72 -23.44
C GLY A 218 -10.15 -31.20 -23.36
N LEU A 219 -9.09 -30.54 -23.88
CA LEU A 219 -8.98 -29.10 -23.88
C LEU A 219 -9.93 -28.45 -24.89
N CYS A 220 -10.59 -27.40 -24.45
CA CYS A 220 -11.43 -26.53 -25.24
C CYS A 220 -10.94 -25.10 -25.13
N ALA A 221 -11.15 -24.29 -26.15
CA ALA A 221 -10.82 -22.87 -26.15
C ALA A 221 -11.95 -22.04 -26.73
N ASP A 222 -12.27 -20.92 -26.08
CA ASP A 222 -13.18 -19.90 -26.58
C ASP A 222 -12.46 -18.56 -26.66
N TYR A 223 -12.84 -17.78 -27.65
CA TYR A 223 -12.26 -16.46 -27.91
C TYR A 223 -13.34 -15.39 -27.78
N GLY A 224 -13.00 -14.29 -27.14
CA GLY A 224 -13.91 -13.18 -26.98
C GLY A 224 -13.35 -12.07 -26.12
N THR A 225 -14.11 -10.98 -25.99
CA THR A 225 -13.75 -9.88 -25.09
C THR A 225 -14.12 -10.23 -23.66
N LEU A 226 -13.17 -10.13 -22.72
CA LEU A 226 -13.43 -10.31 -21.30
C LEU A 226 -14.24 -9.10 -20.78
N VAL A 227 -15.52 -9.32 -20.49
CA VAL A 227 -16.45 -8.22 -20.16
C VAL A 227 -16.82 -8.13 -18.70
N SER A 228 -16.61 -9.19 -17.89
CA SER A 228 -16.84 -9.12 -16.46
C SER A 228 -16.01 -10.12 -15.68
N ILE A 229 -15.69 -9.74 -14.44
CA ILE A 229 -15.11 -10.59 -13.41
C ILE A 229 -15.96 -10.41 -12.16
N ASP A 230 -16.33 -11.51 -11.53
CA ASP A 230 -17.17 -11.56 -10.34
C ASP A 230 -16.69 -12.72 -9.47
N LYS A 231 -15.84 -12.41 -8.49
CA LYS A 231 -15.20 -13.37 -7.60
C LYS A 231 -14.42 -14.44 -8.38
N ASP A 232 -14.85 -15.70 -8.26
CA ASP A 232 -14.29 -16.86 -8.96
C ASP A 232 -14.95 -17.14 -10.32
N ALA A 233 -15.58 -16.13 -10.92
CA ALA A 233 -16.23 -16.21 -12.22
C ALA A 233 -15.77 -15.09 -13.14
N LEU A 234 -15.79 -15.38 -14.45
CA LEU A 234 -15.60 -14.39 -15.50
C LEU A 234 -16.56 -14.62 -16.65
N SER A 235 -16.77 -13.59 -17.46
CA SER A 235 -17.59 -13.72 -18.67
C SER A 235 -16.87 -13.12 -19.87
N ILE A 236 -16.94 -13.82 -21.00
CA ILE A 236 -16.48 -13.30 -22.28
C ILE A 236 -17.66 -13.09 -23.23
N LYS A 237 -17.61 -11.98 -23.97
CA LYS A 237 -18.47 -11.76 -25.12
C LYS A 237 -17.78 -12.40 -26.32
N LEU A 238 -18.34 -13.51 -26.79
CA LEU A 238 -17.75 -14.30 -27.88
C LEU A 238 -17.51 -13.46 -29.12
N ASP A 239 -16.34 -13.57 -29.69
CA ASP A 239 -15.98 -12.93 -30.94
C ASP A 239 -16.34 -13.89 -32.11
N LYS A 240 -17.18 -13.40 -33.04
CA LYS A 240 -17.59 -14.16 -34.22
C LYS A 240 -16.50 -14.36 -35.28
N ASN A 241 -15.44 -13.55 -35.18
CA ASN A 241 -14.33 -13.57 -36.14
C ASN A 241 -13.24 -14.56 -35.78
N TYR A 242 -13.23 -15.06 -34.53
CA TYR A 242 -12.35 -16.13 -34.10
C TYR A 242 -13.10 -17.45 -34.15
N ASP A 243 -12.55 -18.44 -34.86
CA ASP A 243 -13.03 -19.80 -34.79
C ASP A 243 -12.88 -20.28 -33.34
N SER A 244 -13.92 -20.08 -32.52
CA SER A 244 -14.09 -20.89 -31.32
C SER A 244 -14.03 -22.35 -31.79
N ASP A 245 -13.47 -23.25 -30.96
CA ASP A 245 -13.35 -24.67 -31.31
C ASP A 245 -14.70 -25.34 -31.69
N ASN A 246 -15.80 -24.56 -31.71
CA ASN A 246 -17.18 -24.96 -32.06
C ASN A 246 -17.66 -26.28 -31.44
N TYR A 247 -16.95 -26.76 -30.38
CA TYR A 247 -17.36 -27.95 -29.65
C TYR A 247 -18.57 -27.71 -28.76
N HIS A 248 -18.98 -26.44 -28.60
CA HIS A 248 -20.10 -26.04 -27.75
C HIS A 248 -20.99 -25.03 -28.45
N THR A 249 -22.29 -25.21 -28.27
CA THR A 249 -23.30 -24.21 -28.64
C THR A 249 -23.75 -23.51 -27.37
N TYR A 250 -23.48 -22.20 -27.27
CA TYR A 250 -23.93 -21.40 -26.16
C TYR A 250 -25.30 -20.79 -26.40
N THR A 251 -26.14 -20.81 -25.36
CA THR A 251 -27.47 -20.19 -25.39
C THR A 251 -27.44 -18.73 -24.96
N THR A 252 -26.33 -18.28 -24.36
CA THR A 252 -26.13 -16.93 -23.86
C THR A 252 -24.83 -16.35 -24.37
N ASN A 253 -24.83 -15.04 -24.61
CA ASN A 253 -23.64 -14.26 -24.90
C ASN A 253 -23.79 -12.92 -24.12
N PRO A 254 -22.97 -12.61 -23.13
CA PRO A 254 -21.70 -13.26 -22.79
C PRO A 254 -21.82 -14.66 -22.18
N VAL A 255 -20.76 -15.46 -22.35
CA VAL A 255 -20.61 -16.79 -21.76
C VAL A 255 -19.92 -16.65 -20.41
N LYS A 256 -20.54 -17.22 -19.36
CA LYS A 256 -20.00 -17.19 -17.98
C LYS A 256 -19.24 -18.47 -17.67
N PHE A 257 -18.00 -18.30 -17.21
CA PHE A 257 -17.13 -19.34 -16.67
C PHE A 257 -17.06 -19.19 -15.15
N THR A 258 -17.01 -20.29 -14.41
CA THR A 258 -16.99 -20.31 -12.94
C THR A 258 -15.83 -21.16 -12.41
N LYS A 259 -15.54 -21.04 -11.12
CA LYS A 259 -14.40 -21.68 -10.44
C LYS A 259 -13.08 -21.32 -11.10
N VAL A 260 -12.95 -20.07 -11.46
CA VAL A 260 -11.74 -19.48 -12.01
C VAL A 260 -10.76 -19.26 -10.86
N ALA A 261 -9.63 -19.97 -10.88
CA ALA A 261 -8.67 -19.97 -9.77
C ALA A 261 -7.76 -18.74 -9.73
N GLU A 262 -7.72 -17.95 -10.82
CA GLU A 262 -6.74 -16.88 -11.01
C GLU A 262 -7.41 -15.52 -11.15
N ASN A 263 -6.64 -14.46 -10.82
CA ASN A 263 -7.07 -13.09 -10.99
C ASN A 263 -6.73 -12.58 -12.40
N TYR A 264 -7.74 -12.43 -13.23
CA TYR A 264 -7.61 -11.91 -14.59
C TYR A 264 -8.11 -10.46 -14.76
N THR A 265 -8.20 -9.71 -13.68
CA THR A 265 -8.69 -8.31 -13.71
C THR A 265 -7.92 -7.43 -14.69
N SER A 266 -6.62 -7.68 -14.85
CA SER A 266 -5.77 -6.97 -15.81
C SER A 266 -6.11 -7.21 -17.27
N LEU A 267 -6.86 -8.27 -17.58
CA LEU A 267 -7.30 -8.60 -18.93
C LEU A 267 -8.71 -8.08 -19.25
N LEU A 268 -9.37 -7.43 -18.32
CA LEU A 268 -10.70 -6.88 -18.53
C LEU A 268 -10.70 -5.94 -19.74
N GLY A 269 -11.68 -6.07 -20.61
CA GLY A 269 -11.82 -5.31 -21.86
C GLY A 269 -10.95 -5.79 -23.04
N GLN A 270 -10.02 -6.72 -22.80
CA GLN A 270 -9.16 -7.28 -23.85
C GLN A 270 -9.83 -8.48 -24.53
N LYS A 271 -9.46 -8.72 -25.79
CA LYS A 271 -9.74 -10.00 -26.43
C LYS A 271 -8.85 -11.09 -25.82
N VAL A 272 -9.47 -12.15 -25.38
CA VAL A 272 -8.82 -13.24 -24.67
C VAL A 272 -9.18 -14.59 -25.28
N LYS A 273 -8.28 -15.55 -25.09
CA LYS A 273 -8.50 -16.98 -25.23
C LYS A 273 -8.74 -17.56 -23.84
N VAL A 274 -9.91 -18.13 -23.61
CA VAL A 274 -10.23 -18.88 -22.39
C VAL A 274 -10.04 -20.35 -22.65
N MET A 275 -9.14 -21.01 -21.91
CA MET A 275 -8.92 -22.45 -21.99
C MET A 275 -9.59 -23.17 -20.83
N PHE A 276 -10.35 -24.21 -21.15
CA PHE A 276 -11.10 -24.99 -20.18
C PHE A 276 -11.11 -26.47 -20.57
N LYS A 277 -11.65 -27.34 -19.73
CA LYS A 277 -11.52 -28.78 -19.90
C LYS A 277 -12.88 -29.47 -19.99
N ASP A 278 -12.96 -30.51 -20.87
CA ASP A 278 -14.09 -31.41 -21.03
C ASP A 278 -15.42 -30.67 -21.29
N GLY A 279 -15.35 -29.53 -21.94
CA GLY A 279 -16.51 -28.67 -22.19
C GLY A 279 -17.21 -28.09 -20.97
N LYS A 280 -16.53 -28.11 -19.84
CA LYS A 280 -17.10 -27.67 -18.57
C LYS A 280 -16.69 -26.23 -18.27
N LEU A 281 -17.65 -25.30 -18.32
CA LEU A 281 -17.45 -23.87 -18.01
C LEU A 281 -17.04 -23.61 -16.56
N ASN A 282 -16.92 -24.62 -15.73
CA ASN A 282 -16.45 -24.56 -14.36
C ASN A 282 -15.09 -25.28 -14.15
N ASN A 283 -14.32 -25.43 -15.23
CA ASN A 283 -13.00 -26.06 -15.21
C ASN A 283 -12.03 -25.27 -16.10
N VAL A 284 -11.91 -23.95 -15.81
CA VAL A 284 -11.01 -23.03 -16.50
C VAL A 284 -9.57 -23.32 -16.08
N LEU A 285 -8.70 -23.45 -17.08
CA LEU A 285 -7.27 -23.74 -16.92
C LEU A 285 -6.41 -22.50 -17.09
N GLY A 286 -6.87 -21.50 -17.84
CA GLY A 286 -6.18 -20.25 -18.04
C GLY A 286 -6.95 -19.31 -18.96
N VAL A 287 -6.64 -18.03 -18.85
CA VAL A 287 -7.15 -16.96 -19.72
C VAL A 287 -5.96 -16.16 -20.22
N TYR A 288 -5.85 -16.00 -21.51
CA TYR A 288 -4.67 -15.41 -22.16
C TYR A 288 -5.10 -14.28 -23.09
N ALA A 289 -4.42 -13.13 -23.00
CA ALA A 289 -4.60 -12.09 -24.00
C ALA A 289 -4.13 -12.59 -25.38
N ILE A 290 -4.85 -12.27 -26.44
CA ILE A 290 -4.39 -12.54 -27.79
C ILE A 290 -3.45 -11.44 -28.28
N SER A 291 -2.64 -11.74 -29.30
CA SER A 291 -1.58 -10.84 -29.80
C SER A 291 -2.07 -9.52 -30.40
N ASP A 292 -3.34 -9.45 -30.78
CA ASP A 292 -3.92 -8.28 -31.48
C ASP A 292 -4.23 -7.13 -30.52
N ASN A 293 -4.24 -7.37 -29.20
CA ASN A 293 -4.48 -6.31 -28.23
C ASN A 293 -3.26 -5.38 -28.10
N THR A 294 -3.50 -4.08 -28.20
CA THR A 294 -2.58 -3.05 -27.71
C THR A 294 -3.19 -2.35 -26.51
N VAL A 295 -2.48 -2.36 -25.39
CA VAL A 295 -3.01 -1.91 -24.11
C VAL A 295 -2.24 -0.68 -23.62
N TYR A 296 -2.98 0.37 -23.25
CA TYR A 296 -2.46 1.63 -22.76
C TYR A 296 -2.98 1.90 -21.35
N ASN A 297 -2.10 1.82 -20.36
CA ASN A 297 -2.44 2.11 -18.97
C ASN A 297 -2.09 3.56 -18.64
N THR A 298 -3.04 4.30 -18.08
CA THR A 298 -2.86 5.69 -17.67
C THR A 298 -3.74 6.03 -16.46
N LEU A 299 -3.72 7.26 -16.03
CA LEU A 299 -4.55 7.78 -14.94
C LEU A 299 -5.61 8.73 -15.52
N MET A 300 -6.82 8.72 -14.98
CA MET A 300 -7.90 9.59 -15.42
C MET A 300 -7.48 11.08 -15.40
N ASN A 301 -6.69 11.48 -14.39
CA ASN A 301 -6.21 12.86 -14.29
C ASN A 301 -5.02 13.20 -15.20
N ASP A 302 -4.49 12.26 -15.97
CA ASP A 302 -3.46 12.50 -16.99
C ASP A 302 -4.03 12.55 -18.42
N VAL A 303 -5.29 12.16 -18.59
CA VAL A 303 -5.95 12.12 -19.90
C VAL A 303 -6.50 13.50 -20.29
N GLU A 304 -6.24 13.92 -21.50
CA GLU A 304 -6.75 15.17 -22.10
C GLU A 304 -7.57 14.85 -23.35
N LYS A 305 -8.64 15.62 -23.56
CA LYS A 305 -9.35 15.63 -24.82
C LYS A 305 -8.58 16.44 -25.85
N ASP A 306 -8.30 15.84 -27.02
CA ASP A 306 -7.68 16.50 -28.18
C ASP A 306 -8.60 16.37 -29.41
N GLY A 307 -9.56 17.26 -29.52
CA GLY A 307 -10.62 17.17 -30.53
C GLY A 307 -11.50 15.95 -30.32
N GLN A 308 -11.47 14.99 -31.27
CA GLN A 308 -12.12 13.67 -31.13
C GLN A 308 -11.12 12.56 -30.75
N LYS A 309 -9.94 12.93 -30.28
CA LYS A 309 -8.91 11.99 -29.84
C LYS A 309 -8.72 12.07 -28.32
N ILE A 310 -8.14 11.03 -27.78
CA ILE A 310 -7.66 10.96 -26.40
C ILE A 310 -6.16 11.19 -26.39
N LYS A 311 -5.69 12.08 -25.53
CA LYS A 311 -4.27 12.40 -25.40
C LYS A 311 -3.79 12.07 -23.98
N PHE A 312 -2.73 11.30 -23.89
CA PHE A 312 -1.96 11.04 -22.68
C PHE A 312 -0.50 10.75 -23.06
N ASP A 313 0.43 10.92 -22.12
CA ASP A 313 1.87 10.75 -22.36
C ASP A 313 2.41 11.54 -23.59
N GLY A 314 1.78 12.69 -23.88
CA GLY A 314 2.15 13.54 -25.01
C GLY A 314 1.68 13.02 -26.38
N THR A 315 1.02 11.87 -26.45
CA THR A 315 0.54 11.25 -27.70
C THR A 315 -0.98 11.31 -27.80
N SER A 316 -1.49 11.63 -29.00
CA SER A 316 -2.93 11.65 -29.31
C SER A 316 -3.34 10.40 -30.05
N TYR A 317 -4.23 9.62 -29.44
CA TYR A 317 -4.77 8.36 -29.94
C TYR A 317 -6.13 8.59 -30.59
N SER A 318 -6.33 8.02 -31.77
CA SER A 318 -7.64 7.97 -32.40
C SER A 318 -8.54 6.99 -31.66
N VAL A 319 -9.85 7.21 -31.74
CA VAL A 319 -10.86 6.27 -31.24
C VAL A 319 -11.64 5.69 -32.44
N ASP A 320 -12.14 4.47 -32.29
CA ASP A 320 -12.83 3.79 -33.37
C ASP A 320 -14.13 4.50 -33.76
N SER A 321 -14.82 5.06 -32.80
CA SER A 321 -15.97 5.93 -33.02
C SER A 321 -15.90 7.17 -32.12
N ASN A 322 -16.86 8.11 -32.23
CA ASN A 322 -16.95 9.24 -31.29
C ASN A 322 -17.18 8.83 -29.84
N ASN A 323 -17.41 7.55 -29.59
CA ASN A 323 -17.66 6.95 -28.27
C ASN A 323 -16.89 5.66 -28.14
N ILE A 324 -16.43 5.38 -26.92
CA ILE A 324 -15.61 4.24 -26.54
C ILE A 324 -16.46 3.31 -25.67
N ASP A 325 -16.43 2.01 -25.95
CA ASP A 325 -17.04 1.02 -25.08
C ASP A 325 -16.33 1.04 -23.71
N THR A 326 -17.09 1.33 -22.64
CA THR A 326 -16.50 1.63 -21.34
C THR A 326 -17.04 0.71 -20.27
N TYR A 327 -16.13 0.07 -19.56
CA TYR A 327 -16.38 -0.74 -18.38
C TYR A 327 -15.88 0.03 -17.14
N PHE A 328 -16.72 0.05 -16.12
CA PHE A 328 -16.43 0.73 -14.86
C PHE A 328 -16.38 -0.29 -13.72
N VAL A 329 -15.27 -0.29 -13.01
CA VAL A 329 -15.11 -1.07 -11.78
C VAL A 329 -15.26 -0.10 -10.62
N GLY A 330 -16.49 0.02 -10.13
CA GLY A 330 -16.81 0.84 -8.96
C GLY A 330 -16.50 0.13 -7.65
N ILE A 331 -16.51 0.86 -6.55
CA ILE A 331 -16.23 0.34 -5.19
C ILE A 331 -17.18 -0.82 -4.81
N ASN A 332 -18.37 -0.86 -5.39
CA ASN A 332 -19.37 -1.90 -5.12
C ASN A 332 -19.46 -3.00 -6.19
N GLY A 333 -18.59 -2.98 -7.18
CA GLY A 333 -18.53 -3.99 -8.23
C GLY A 333 -18.41 -3.43 -9.64
N ALA A 334 -18.29 -4.32 -10.62
CA ALA A 334 -18.15 -3.95 -12.02
C ALA A 334 -19.50 -3.67 -12.67
N SER A 335 -19.53 -2.68 -13.55
CA SER A 335 -20.68 -2.36 -14.40
C SER A 335 -20.23 -1.94 -15.79
N GLU A 336 -21.04 -2.25 -16.80
CA GLU A 336 -20.87 -1.67 -18.12
C GLU A 336 -21.47 -0.27 -18.14
N LEU A 337 -20.67 0.76 -18.46
CA LEU A 337 -21.14 2.14 -18.62
C LEU A 337 -21.65 2.40 -20.03
N GLY A 338 -21.58 1.41 -20.91
CA GLY A 338 -21.88 1.55 -22.34
C GLY A 338 -20.87 2.44 -23.04
N LYS A 339 -21.31 3.11 -24.12
CA LYS A 339 -20.43 3.95 -24.91
C LYS A 339 -20.26 5.34 -24.30
N LYS A 340 -19.03 5.74 -24.01
CA LYS A 340 -18.68 7.06 -23.48
C LYS A 340 -17.98 7.92 -24.50
N ALA A 341 -18.37 9.19 -24.58
CA ALA A 341 -17.70 10.18 -25.41
C ALA A 341 -16.27 10.47 -24.91
N VAL A 342 -15.39 10.89 -25.79
CA VAL A 342 -14.01 11.28 -25.47
C VAL A 342 -13.93 12.30 -24.31
N SER A 343 -14.92 13.21 -24.21
CA SER A 343 -14.99 14.19 -23.11
C SER A 343 -15.18 13.58 -21.72
N TYR A 344 -15.67 12.34 -21.63
CA TYR A 344 -15.76 11.64 -20.32
C TYR A 344 -14.39 11.41 -19.68
N PHE A 345 -13.36 11.25 -20.51
CA PHE A 345 -12.01 10.96 -20.07
C PHE A 345 -11.13 12.21 -19.87
N ASP A 346 -11.68 13.42 -20.05
CA ASP A 346 -10.92 14.66 -19.85
C ASP A 346 -10.64 14.91 -18.37
N LYS A 347 -9.37 15.14 -18.04
CA LYS A 347 -8.92 15.33 -16.65
C LYS A 347 -9.57 16.53 -15.97
N GLY A 348 -9.92 17.58 -16.72
CA GLY A 348 -10.61 18.73 -16.17
C GLY A 348 -12.00 18.36 -15.66
N ASP A 349 -12.70 17.47 -16.35
CA ASP A 349 -14.00 16.95 -15.94
C ASP A 349 -13.87 15.93 -14.81
N ALA A 350 -12.84 15.09 -14.84
CA ALA A 350 -12.56 14.11 -13.80
C ALA A 350 -12.20 14.74 -12.44
N LEU A 351 -11.47 15.86 -12.46
CA LEU A 351 -11.09 16.60 -11.25
C LEU A 351 -12.20 17.50 -10.72
N ASN A 352 -13.19 17.83 -11.54
CA ASN A 352 -14.31 18.69 -11.14
C ASN A 352 -15.42 17.88 -10.49
N ALA A 353 -15.48 17.91 -9.17
CA ALA A 353 -16.47 17.18 -8.38
C ALA A 353 -17.94 17.60 -8.63
N GLU A 354 -18.19 18.75 -9.26
CA GLU A 354 -19.53 19.23 -9.60
C GLU A 354 -20.08 18.63 -10.91
N LYS A 355 -19.24 17.91 -11.66
CA LYS A 355 -19.67 17.29 -12.90
C LYS A 355 -20.42 16.00 -12.67
N THR A 356 -21.32 15.66 -13.59
CA THR A 356 -22.20 14.49 -13.53
C THR A 356 -21.48 13.13 -13.53
N ASN A 357 -20.21 13.11 -13.85
CA ASN A 357 -19.37 11.89 -13.87
C ASN A 357 -18.91 11.47 -12.46
N GLY A 358 -19.17 12.27 -11.42
CA GLY A 358 -18.55 12.11 -10.12
C GLY A 358 -17.05 12.45 -10.14
N ASN A 359 -16.39 12.37 -8.98
CA ASN A 359 -14.95 12.58 -8.90
C ASN A 359 -14.22 11.28 -9.25
N THR A 360 -13.85 11.10 -10.53
CA THR A 360 -13.08 9.94 -11.02
C THR A 360 -11.58 10.24 -11.10
N SER A 361 -11.10 11.36 -10.54
CA SER A 361 -9.71 11.81 -10.70
C SER A 361 -8.65 10.83 -10.18
N LEU A 362 -9.01 9.99 -9.21
CA LEU A 362 -8.11 8.98 -8.66
C LEU A 362 -8.12 7.67 -9.45
N SER A 363 -9.05 7.52 -10.41
CA SER A 363 -9.25 6.28 -11.17
C SER A 363 -8.07 5.97 -12.07
N GLU A 364 -7.77 4.69 -12.20
CA GLU A 364 -6.92 4.16 -13.25
C GLU A 364 -7.76 3.91 -14.49
N VAL A 365 -7.16 4.14 -15.65
CA VAL A 365 -7.81 3.90 -16.94
C VAL A 365 -6.91 3.02 -17.80
N THR A 366 -7.47 1.96 -18.32
CA THR A 366 -6.84 1.13 -19.34
C THR A 366 -7.60 1.34 -20.64
N PHE A 367 -6.91 1.82 -21.67
CA PHE A 367 -7.43 1.88 -23.04
C PHE A 367 -6.94 0.67 -23.82
N VAL A 368 -7.79 0.08 -24.62
CA VAL A 368 -7.48 -1.10 -25.41
C VAL A 368 -7.85 -0.85 -26.89
N ASP A 369 -6.88 -1.07 -27.76
CA ASP A 369 -7.08 -1.38 -29.17
C ASP A 369 -7.11 -2.89 -29.26
N SER A 370 -8.25 -3.46 -29.54
CA SER A 370 -8.51 -4.90 -29.45
C SER A 370 -8.48 -5.61 -30.80
N ASP A 371 -8.28 -4.89 -31.90
CA ASP A 371 -8.25 -5.47 -33.26
C ASP A 371 -7.04 -5.05 -34.09
N GLY A 372 -6.11 -4.28 -33.49
CA GLY A 372 -4.84 -3.92 -34.11
C GLY A 372 -4.93 -2.82 -35.19
N ASP A 373 -6.04 -2.07 -35.23
CA ASP A 373 -6.22 -0.98 -36.20
C ASP A 373 -5.62 0.35 -35.78
N ASN A 374 -4.93 0.39 -34.61
CA ASN A 374 -4.32 1.56 -33.98
C ASN A 374 -5.34 2.62 -33.51
N LYS A 375 -6.56 2.21 -33.20
CA LYS A 375 -7.57 3.04 -32.56
C LYS A 375 -8.01 2.41 -31.25
N ILE A 376 -8.44 3.25 -30.31
CA ILE A 376 -8.99 2.77 -29.04
C ILE A 376 -10.46 2.36 -29.23
N ASP A 377 -10.77 1.11 -28.90
CA ASP A 377 -12.10 0.55 -28.93
C ASP A 377 -12.76 0.59 -27.57
N THR A 378 -11.98 0.24 -26.54
CA THR A 378 -12.49 -0.05 -25.20
C THR A 378 -11.71 0.74 -24.15
N ALA A 379 -12.39 1.15 -23.09
CA ALA A 379 -11.80 1.73 -21.90
C ALA A 379 -12.29 0.99 -20.65
N ILE A 380 -11.39 0.73 -19.74
CA ILE A 380 -11.68 0.21 -18.40
C ILE A 380 -11.32 1.29 -17.39
N VAL A 381 -12.27 1.69 -16.56
CA VAL A 381 -12.07 2.68 -15.50
C VAL A 381 -12.19 1.97 -14.16
N ILE A 382 -11.10 1.93 -13.41
CA ILE A 382 -11.07 1.35 -12.06
C ILE A 382 -11.18 2.50 -11.06
N GLU A 383 -12.33 2.58 -10.42
CA GLU A 383 -12.59 3.62 -9.40
C GLU A 383 -11.67 3.44 -8.20
N LYS A 384 -11.07 4.56 -7.79
CA LYS A 384 -10.43 4.70 -6.48
C LYS A 384 -11.08 5.86 -5.75
N THR A 385 -11.42 5.64 -4.48
CA THR A 385 -11.89 6.69 -3.59
C THR A 385 -10.86 6.88 -2.48
N ALA A 386 -10.82 8.07 -1.90
CA ALA A 386 -9.93 8.35 -0.79
C ALA A 386 -10.65 9.14 0.30
N ALA A 387 -10.39 8.79 1.55
CA ALA A 387 -10.94 9.50 2.70
C ALA A 387 -9.93 9.55 3.85
N LYS A 388 -10.02 10.60 4.66
CA LYS A 388 -9.17 10.78 5.83
C LYS A 388 -9.54 9.76 6.90
N VAL A 389 -8.54 9.10 7.46
CA VAL A 389 -8.70 8.12 8.54
C VAL A 389 -9.02 8.87 9.83
N THR A 390 -10.17 8.59 10.38
CA THR A 390 -10.62 9.15 11.67
C THR A 390 -10.33 8.21 12.83
N TYR A 391 -10.24 6.90 12.54
CA TYR A 391 -9.89 5.86 13.48
C TYR A 391 -9.14 4.73 12.78
N ALA A 392 -8.15 4.14 13.44
CA ALA A 392 -7.41 2.97 12.96
C ALA A 392 -7.03 2.06 14.13
N SER A 393 -7.22 0.76 13.93
CA SER A 393 -6.79 -0.32 14.81
C SER A 393 -6.30 -1.50 13.97
N SER A 394 -5.82 -2.56 14.61
CA SER A 394 -5.44 -3.80 13.90
C SER A 394 -6.62 -4.53 13.25
N SER A 395 -7.85 -4.28 13.71
CA SER A 395 -9.06 -4.97 13.23
C SER A 395 -9.92 -4.15 12.28
N GLU A 396 -9.84 -2.81 12.31
CA GLU A 396 -10.67 -1.94 11.47
C GLU A 396 -10.08 -0.55 11.25
N ILE A 397 -10.51 0.08 10.16
CA ILE A 397 -10.22 1.47 9.81
C ILE A 397 -11.52 2.19 9.51
N VAL A 398 -11.65 3.43 9.99
CA VAL A 398 -12.76 4.33 9.64
C VAL A 398 -12.23 5.49 8.80
N ALA A 399 -12.66 5.53 7.54
CA ALA A 399 -12.25 6.56 6.57
C ALA A 399 -13.41 6.81 5.61
N GLY A 400 -14.34 7.70 5.99
CA GLY A 400 -15.61 7.89 5.31
C GLY A 400 -16.61 6.75 5.54
N ASP A 401 -16.14 5.51 5.47
CA ASP A 401 -16.85 4.27 5.78
C ASP A 401 -16.01 3.43 6.75
N THR A 402 -16.56 2.33 7.26
CA THR A 402 -15.84 1.39 8.15
C THR A 402 -15.38 0.18 7.36
N TYR A 403 -14.08 -0.10 7.41
CA TYR A 403 -13.45 -1.24 6.76
C TYR A 403 -12.88 -2.17 7.83
N LYS A 404 -13.29 -3.44 7.83
CA LYS A 404 -12.84 -4.45 8.80
C LYS A 404 -11.83 -5.40 8.16
N ALA A 405 -10.76 -5.70 8.87
CA ALA A 405 -9.73 -6.62 8.39
C ALA A 405 -10.22 -8.07 8.18
N ALA A 406 -11.35 -8.44 8.80
CA ALA A 406 -12.00 -9.73 8.56
C ALA A 406 -12.67 -9.82 7.17
N ASP A 407 -13.12 -8.68 6.63
CA ASP A 407 -13.92 -8.61 5.40
C ASP A 407 -13.12 -8.06 4.23
N GLU A 408 -12.16 -7.16 4.49
CA GLU A 408 -11.46 -6.38 3.49
C GLU A 408 -9.93 -6.61 3.55
N ASN A 409 -9.24 -6.34 2.46
CA ASN A 409 -7.79 -6.42 2.41
C ASN A 409 -7.18 -5.06 2.80
N ILE A 410 -6.83 -4.92 4.07
CA ILE A 410 -6.34 -3.66 4.64
C ILE A 410 -4.82 -3.70 4.77
N ALA A 411 -4.12 -2.71 4.22
CA ALA A 411 -2.68 -2.55 4.41
C ALA A 411 -2.34 -2.23 5.87
N GLU A 412 -1.19 -2.71 6.33
CA GLU A 412 -0.75 -2.50 7.71
C GLU A 412 -0.34 -1.04 8.01
N GLY A 413 -0.33 -0.71 9.30
CA GLY A 413 0.30 0.50 9.83
C GLY A 413 -0.49 1.80 9.61
N PHE A 414 -1.81 1.76 9.43
CA PHE A 414 -2.64 2.97 9.42
C PHE A 414 -2.64 3.68 10.77
N ALA A 415 -2.65 5.01 10.72
CA ALA A 415 -2.83 5.87 11.86
C ALA A 415 -3.98 6.87 11.60
N LYS A 416 -4.50 7.45 12.68
CA LYS A 416 -5.42 8.59 12.57
C LYS A 416 -4.76 9.71 11.77
N ASP A 417 -5.53 10.39 10.96
CA ASP A 417 -5.12 11.46 10.04
C ASP A 417 -4.36 11.00 8.78
N ASP A 418 -4.09 9.71 8.58
CA ASP A 418 -3.71 9.18 7.28
C ASP A 418 -4.87 9.30 6.28
N TYR A 419 -4.61 9.06 5.00
CA TYR A 419 -5.66 8.90 3.99
C TYR A 419 -5.69 7.45 3.53
N ALA A 420 -6.85 6.82 3.63
CA ALA A 420 -7.13 5.51 3.09
C ALA A 420 -7.64 5.66 1.66
N VAL A 421 -7.06 4.89 0.75
CA VAL A 421 -7.44 4.77 -0.66
C VAL A 421 -8.09 3.43 -0.85
N VAL A 422 -9.28 3.43 -1.39
CA VAL A 422 -10.12 2.23 -1.53
C VAL A 422 -10.40 1.95 -2.98
N SER A 423 -10.25 0.69 -3.37
CA SER A 423 -10.64 0.15 -4.67
C SER A 423 -11.30 -1.21 -4.52
N LYS A 424 -12.13 -1.61 -5.48
CA LYS A 424 -12.75 -2.93 -5.50
C LYS A 424 -11.75 -3.99 -5.98
N ASN A 425 -11.61 -5.06 -5.25
CA ASN A 425 -10.95 -6.28 -5.68
C ASN A 425 -12.01 -7.24 -6.24
N LEU A 426 -12.11 -7.30 -7.56
CA LEU A 426 -13.13 -8.11 -8.24
C LEU A 426 -12.95 -9.60 -7.98
N TYR A 427 -11.71 -10.06 -7.90
CA TYR A 427 -11.37 -11.47 -7.73
C TYR A 427 -11.69 -12.00 -6.34
N LYS A 428 -11.39 -11.23 -5.30
CA LYS A 428 -11.71 -11.61 -3.90
C LYS A 428 -13.10 -11.18 -3.47
N ASP A 429 -13.76 -10.35 -4.29
CA ASP A 429 -15.06 -9.74 -4.01
C ASP A 429 -15.07 -8.89 -2.72
N ASN A 430 -13.93 -8.33 -2.37
CA ASN A 430 -13.74 -7.43 -1.24
C ASN A 430 -13.14 -6.09 -1.71
N LYS A 431 -12.69 -5.26 -0.77
CA LYS A 431 -12.01 -4.00 -1.07
C LYS A 431 -10.55 -4.07 -0.68
N ASP A 432 -9.69 -3.51 -1.52
CA ASP A 432 -8.31 -3.21 -1.17
C ASP A 432 -8.29 -1.81 -0.56
N VAL A 433 -7.75 -1.70 0.66
CA VAL A 433 -7.61 -0.46 1.42
C VAL A 433 -6.14 -0.21 1.67
N VAL A 434 -5.58 0.78 0.97
CA VAL A 434 -4.15 1.10 1.03
C VAL A 434 -3.94 2.55 1.47
N LYS A 435 -2.73 2.89 1.93
CA LYS A 435 -2.41 4.27 2.31
C LYS A 435 -2.15 5.14 1.07
N ALA A 436 -2.55 6.40 1.15
CA ALA A 436 -2.06 7.42 0.24
C ALA A 436 -0.55 7.67 0.48
N ASP A 437 0.16 8.03 -0.58
CA ASP A 437 1.56 8.42 -0.47
C ASP A 437 1.68 9.73 0.32
N VAL A 438 2.71 9.81 1.16
CA VAL A 438 3.00 11.02 1.95
C VAL A 438 4.25 11.69 1.40
N LEU A 439 4.11 12.97 1.04
CA LEU A 439 5.22 13.80 0.59
C LEU A 439 5.49 14.87 1.64
N ASN A 440 6.77 15.04 1.99
CA ASN A 440 7.26 16.14 2.83
C ASN A 440 8.27 16.91 2.00
N ASP A 441 7.86 18.05 1.41
CA ASP A 441 8.72 18.86 0.53
C ASP A 441 8.19 20.30 0.44
N THR A 442 8.84 21.14 -0.34
CA THR A 442 8.48 22.54 -0.51
C THR A 442 7.56 22.73 -1.71
N VAL A 443 6.57 23.60 -1.60
CA VAL A 443 5.74 24.04 -2.73
C VAL A 443 6.54 25.02 -3.58
N ASN A 444 6.97 24.57 -4.74
CA ASN A 444 7.80 25.33 -5.66
C ASN A 444 6.99 26.01 -6.79
N GLY A 445 5.68 25.90 -6.78
CA GLY A 445 4.81 26.57 -7.74
C GLY A 445 3.35 26.22 -7.61
N PHE A 446 2.51 27.11 -8.12
CA PHE A 446 1.06 26.98 -8.17
C PHE A 446 0.53 27.42 -9.53
N LYS A 447 -0.48 26.72 -10.05
CA LYS A 447 -1.19 27.07 -11.30
C LYS A 447 -2.67 26.81 -11.17
N THR A 448 -3.46 27.77 -11.65
CA THR A 448 -4.89 27.57 -11.84
C THR A 448 -5.17 27.11 -13.26
N LYS A 449 -6.00 26.09 -13.40
CA LYS A 449 -6.48 25.49 -14.65
C LYS A 449 -8.00 25.53 -14.67
N THR A 450 -8.58 25.29 -15.82
CA THR A 450 -10.04 25.18 -15.95
C THR A 450 -10.53 23.93 -15.22
N GLY A 451 -11.26 24.11 -14.12
CA GLY A 451 -11.83 23.02 -13.33
C GLY A 451 -10.92 22.38 -12.28
N TYR A 452 -9.63 22.76 -12.19
CA TYR A 452 -8.71 22.23 -11.19
C TYR A 452 -7.51 23.16 -10.96
N VAL A 453 -6.67 22.84 -9.98
CA VAL A 453 -5.42 23.54 -9.72
C VAL A 453 -4.24 22.58 -9.72
N GLN A 454 -3.03 23.10 -9.80
CA GLN A 454 -1.80 22.30 -9.73
C GLN A 454 -0.85 22.91 -8.71
N TYR A 455 -0.26 22.06 -7.89
CA TYR A 455 0.84 22.37 -6.98
C TYR A 455 2.12 21.67 -7.44
N LYS A 456 3.22 22.41 -7.51
CA LYS A 456 4.53 21.81 -7.71
C LYS A 456 5.17 21.56 -6.35
N ILE A 457 5.14 20.31 -5.89
CA ILE A 457 5.75 19.89 -4.63
C ILE A 457 7.09 19.23 -4.96
N GLY A 458 8.17 19.79 -4.42
CA GLY A 458 9.51 19.43 -4.88
C GLY A 458 9.70 19.71 -6.38
N SER A 459 10.00 18.70 -7.16
CA SER A 459 10.18 18.80 -8.62
C SER A 459 8.94 18.43 -9.43
N THR A 460 7.88 17.89 -8.80
CA THR A 460 6.73 17.26 -9.49
C THR A 460 5.47 18.10 -9.35
N TRP A 461 4.68 18.19 -10.43
CA TRP A 461 3.37 18.79 -10.43
C TRP A 461 2.31 17.77 -10.04
N TYR A 462 1.43 18.15 -9.11
CA TYR A 462 0.28 17.37 -8.66
C TYR A 462 -1.00 18.14 -8.93
N ASN A 463 -2.02 17.44 -9.42
CA ASN A 463 -3.35 18.00 -9.63
C ASN A 463 -4.11 18.05 -8.31
N ALA A 464 -5.03 19.00 -8.16
CA ALA A 464 -5.96 19.06 -7.04
C ALA A 464 -7.29 19.63 -7.51
N ALA A 465 -8.39 19.11 -6.96
CA ALA A 465 -9.74 19.56 -7.33
C ALA A 465 -10.00 21.04 -6.95
N LYS A 466 -9.36 21.51 -5.87
CA LYS A 466 -9.48 22.87 -5.35
C LYS A 466 -8.15 23.34 -4.77
N ALA A 467 -8.03 24.66 -4.60
CA ALA A 467 -6.90 25.24 -3.89
C ALA A 467 -7.03 25.00 -2.38
N PHE A 468 -5.88 24.81 -1.74
CA PHE A 468 -5.75 24.72 -0.27
C PHE A 468 -5.46 26.12 0.27
N SER A 469 -6.28 26.60 1.23
CA SER A 469 -6.32 28.00 1.66
C SER A 469 -5.06 28.49 2.37
N ASP A 470 -4.29 27.56 2.94
CA ASP A 470 -3.16 27.88 3.84
C ASP A 470 -1.82 27.38 3.27
N VAL A 471 -1.74 27.27 1.93
CA VAL A 471 -0.56 26.75 1.22
C VAL A 471 -0.12 27.75 0.16
N ASP A 472 1.05 28.34 0.36
CA ASP A 472 1.67 29.28 -0.56
C ASP A 472 2.96 28.71 -1.17
N THR A 473 3.41 29.31 -2.28
CA THR A 473 4.71 28.98 -2.88
C THR A 473 5.84 29.35 -1.91
N GLY A 474 6.69 28.39 -1.62
CA GLY A 474 7.79 28.50 -0.64
C GLY A 474 7.54 27.75 0.66
N ASP A 475 6.29 27.33 0.93
CA ASP A 475 5.95 26.59 2.13
C ASP A 475 6.49 25.16 2.07
N LYS A 476 7.03 24.69 3.20
CA LYS A 476 7.21 23.27 3.43
C LYS A 476 5.89 22.65 3.80
N VAL A 477 5.55 21.55 3.14
CA VAL A 477 4.24 20.93 3.30
C VAL A 477 4.37 19.44 3.51
N LYS A 478 3.41 18.91 4.25
CA LYS A 478 3.04 17.51 4.22
C LYS A 478 1.84 17.37 3.26
N ALA A 479 1.99 16.57 2.22
CA ALA A 479 0.94 16.33 1.25
C ALA A 479 0.62 14.85 1.17
N TYR A 480 -0.66 14.53 1.11
CA TYR A 480 -1.16 13.20 0.80
C TYR A 480 -1.54 13.15 -0.68
N VAL A 481 -0.95 12.21 -1.40
CA VAL A 481 -1.13 12.12 -2.84
C VAL A 481 -1.51 10.71 -3.28
N VAL A 482 -2.35 10.63 -4.30
CA VAL A 482 -2.77 9.38 -4.94
C VAL A 482 -2.79 9.60 -6.44
N ASN A 483 -2.11 8.76 -7.19
CA ASN A 483 -2.16 8.76 -8.65
C ASN A 483 -1.92 10.18 -9.26
N GLY A 484 -1.02 10.97 -8.67
CA GLY A 484 -0.73 12.32 -9.16
C GLY A 484 -1.72 13.41 -8.71
N VAL A 485 -2.72 13.06 -7.91
CA VAL A 485 -3.67 14.00 -7.31
C VAL A 485 -3.34 14.25 -5.84
N ALA A 486 -3.24 15.49 -5.45
CA ALA A 486 -3.11 15.90 -4.06
C ALA A 486 -4.49 15.92 -3.40
N LEU A 487 -4.68 15.07 -2.40
CA LEU A 487 -5.90 14.95 -1.60
C LEU A 487 -5.96 16.01 -0.54
N ASP A 488 -4.80 16.23 0.09
CA ASP A 488 -4.61 17.19 1.17
C ASP A 488 -3.19 17.73 1.12
N ILE A 489 -3.04 19.01 1.35
CA ILE A 489 -1.75 19.67 1.50
C ILE A 489 -1.87 20.56 2.72
N SER A 490 -1.08 20.29 3.73
CA SER A 490 -0.97 21.13 4.93
C SER A 490 0.45 21.65 5.08
N SER A 491 0.60 22.83 5.61
CA SER A 491 1.93 23.30 5.99
C SER A 491 2.54 22.31 6.97
N ASP A 492 3.77 21.85 6.68
CA ASP A 492 4.51 20.96 7.58
C ASP A 492 5.12 21.77 8.71
N ASP A 493 4.27 22.08 9.69
CA ASP A 493 4.70 22.80 10.89
C ASP A 493 5.70 22.00 11.74
N SER A 494 5.84 20.69 11.51
CA SER A 494 6.75 19.83 12.25
C SER A 494 8.22 19.96 11.80
N ASN A 495 8.46 20.50 10.59
CA ASN A 495 9.79 20.69 10.00
C ASN A 495 10.08 22.11 9.51
N GLY A 496 9.28 23.09 9.89
CA GLY A 496 9.65 24.50 9.74
C GLY A 496 11.00 24.71 10.43
N ALA A 497 12.02 25.19 9.72
CA ALA A 497 13.28 25.54 10.36
C ALA A 497 12.96 26.44 11.55
N LEU A 498 13.27 25.97 12.76
CA LEU A 498 13.10 26.77 13.96
C LEU A 498 13.80 28.12 13.74
N PRO A 499 13.23 29.20 14.18
CA PRO A 499 13.86 30.51 14.01
C PRO A 499 15.22 30.50 14.65
N THR A 500 16.16 31.31 14.15
CA THR A 500 17.49 31.48 14.71
C THR A 500 17.38 32.26 16.03
N VAL A 501 16.68 31.65 17.00
CA VAL A 501 16.43 32.18 18.34
C VAL A 501 16.71 31.12 19.39
N ALA A 502 17.16 31.52 20.54
CA ALA A 502 17.44 30.65 21.68
C ALA A 502 17.11 31.35 22.99
N VAL A 503 16.74 30.59 24.01
CA VAL A 503 16.43 31.07 25.34
C VAL A 503 17.71 31.05 26.19
N VAL A 504 18.06 32.15 26.88
CA VAL A 504 19.16 32.20 27.82
C VAL A 504 18.74 31.47 29.08
N THR A 505 19.40 30.35 29.37
CA THR A 505 19.12 29.51 30.55
C THR A 505 20.26 29.45 31.58
N GLY A 506 21.34 30.15 31.30
CA GLY A 506 22.42 30.35 32.24
C GLY A 506 23.32 31.52 31.83
N ILE A 507 23.82 32.24 32.78
CA ILE A 507 24.74 33.36 32.61
C ILE A 507 25.92 33.15 33.58
N GLY A 508 27.13 33.16 33.04
CA GLY A 508 28.36 32.94 33.81
C GLY A 508 29.56 33.41 32.99
N GLY A 509 30.73 33.19 33.52
CA GLY A 509 31.99 33.55 32.91
C GLY A 509 32.96 34.14 33.97
N ASP A 510 34.25 34.24 33.61
CA ASP A 510 35.26 34.84 34.41
C ASP A 510 36.20 35.71 33.53
N THR A 511 37.16 36.36 34.15
CA THR A 511 38.11 37.24 33.44
C THR A 511 39.03 36.47 32.46
N ILE A 512 39.07 35.14 32.50
CA ILE A 512 39.94 34.29 31.68
C ILE A 512 39.12 33.72 30.50
N THR A 513 37.90 33.27 30.76
CA THR A 513 37.03 32.61 29.77
C THR A 513 36.10 33.58 29.04
N GLY A 514 35.99 34.83 29.51
CA GLY A 514 35.02 35.81 29.04
C GLY A 514 33.60 35.49 29.49
N ASP A 515 32.67 36.35 29.11
CA ASP A 515 31.25 36.14 29.42
C ASP A 515 30.74 34.89 28.66
N GLN A 516 30.11 33.98 29.38
CA GLN A 516 29.50 32.79 28.84
C GLN A 516 27.99 32.76 29.10
N VAL A 517 27.26 32.24 28.13
CA VAL A 517 25.83 31.99 28.30
C VAL A 517 25.49 30.56 27.92
N LYS A 518 24.58 29.97 28.67
CA LYS A 518 23.91 28.71 28.27
C LYS A 518 22.66 29.07 27.51
N LEU A 519 22.57 28.57 26.28
CA LEU A 519 21.43 28.73 25.39
C LEU A 519 20.65 27.42 25.35
N THR A 520 19.32 27.49 25.43
CA THR A 520 18.43 26.36 25.19
C THR A 520 17.59 26.69 23.98
N PHE A 521 17.62 25.76 23.02
CA PHE A 521 16.86 25.86 21.77
C PHE A 521 15.48 25.23 21.93
N PHE A 522 14.55 25.59 21.05
CA PHE A 522 13.17 25.07 21.09
C PHE A 522 13.05 23.60 20.69
N ASP A 523 14.10 22.99 20.16
CA ASP A 523 14.22 21.54 19.97
C ASP A 523 14.66 20.77 21.22
N GLY A 524 14.94 21.48 22.32
CA GLY A 524 15.38 20.90 23.57
C GLY A 524 16.90 20.81 23.72
N THR A 525 17.67 21.06 22.67
CA THR A 525 19.13 21.06 22.76
C THR A 525 19.66 22.25 23.56
N THR A 526 20.84 22.11 24.20
CA THR A 526 21.48 23.16 24.95
C THR A 526 22.94 23.33 24.54
N LYS A 527 23.44 24.58 24.52
CA LYS A 527 24.82 24.88 24.18
C LYS A 527 25.34 25.98 25.11
N THR A 528 26.49 25.77 25.72
CA THR A 528 27.21 26.84 26.44
C THR A 528 28.16 27.50 25.45
N VAL A 529 28.08 28.80 25.30
CA VAL A 529 28.82 29.57 24.29
C VAL A 529 29.45 30.80 24.88
N THR A 530 30.61 31.20 24.32
CA THR A 530 31.21 32.49 24.66
C THR A 530 30.37 33.61 24.02
N LEU A 531 30.10 34.64 24.81
CA LEU A 531 29.31 35.77 24.40
C LEU A 531 30.23 36.90 23.87
N ASP A 532 30.07 37.23 22.59
CA ASP A 532 30.72 38.42 22.01
C ASP A 532 30.02 39.69 22.51
N LYS A 533 28.70 39.75 22.35
CA LYS A 533 27.89 40.90 22.81
C LYS A 533 26.41 40.61 22.84
N VAL A 534 25.70 41.40 23.65
CA VAL A 534 24.22 41.47 23.63
C VAL A 534 23.83 42.89 23.24
N VAL A 535 23.00 43.00 22.22
CA VAL A 535 22.55 44.29 21.69
C VAL A 535 21.06 44.40 21.56
N LYS A 536 20.52 45.59 21.65
CA LYS A 536 19.16 45.91 21.23
C LYS A 536 19.04 45.89 19.71
N SER A 537 17.81 45.92 19.20
CA SER A 537 17.59 45.97 17.75
C SER A 537 18.18 47.21 17.04
N ASN A 538 18.42 48.29 17.76
CA ASN A 538 19.09 49.50 17.28
C ASN A 538 20.63 49.46 17.38
N GLY A 539 21.18 48.39 17.95
CA GLY A 539 22.63 48.20 18.09
C GLY A 539 23.22 48.60 19.42
N ASP A 540 22.47 49.24 20.32
CA ASP A 540 22.92 49.59 21.66
C ASP A 540 23.23 48.34 22.49
N SER A 541 24.25 48.41 23.33
CA SER A 541 24.59 47.35 24.28
C SER A 541 23.43 47.10 25.28
N PHE A 542 23.23 45.84 25.61
CA PHE A 542 22.14 45.38 26.47
C PHE A 542 22.63 44.17 27.29
N THR A 543 22.05 43.92 28.42
CA THR A 543 22.40 42.76 29.28
C THR A 543 21.40 41.64 29.03
N ALA A 544 21.88 40.42 28.81
CA ALA A 544 21.04 39.26 28.65
C ALA A 544 20.27 38.93 29.92
N ALA A 545 18.99 38.59 29.79
CA ALA A 545 18.16 38.20 30.91
C ALA A 545 17.88 36.67 30.87
N LEU A 546 18.02 36.05 32.05
CA LEU A 546 17.70 34.63 32.22
C LEU A 546 16.22 34.37 31.87
N GLY A 547 15.96 33.29 31.17
CA GLY A 547 14.62 32.90 30.74
C GLY A 547 14.10 33.64 29.52
N THR A 548 14.83 34.57 28.93
CA THR A 548 14.40 35.38 27.76
C THR A 548 15.00 34.85 26.48
N ALA A 549 14.23 34.84 25.43
CA ALA A 549 14.69 34.45 24.08
C ALA A 549 15.35 35.62 23.35
N TYR A 550 16.39 35.32 22.60
CA TYR A 550 17.14 36.24 21.75
C TYR A 550 17.34 35.63 20.36
N SER A 551 17.41 36.47 19.35
CA SER A 551 17.99 36.02 18.08
C SER A 551 19.52 35.97 18.24
N TYR A 552 20.16 35.01 17.57
CA TYR A 552 21.58 34.84 17.66
C TYR A 552 22.27 34.76 16.31
N SER A 553 23.55 35.15 16.29
CA SER A 553 24.47 34.87 15.20
C SER A 553 25.82 34.47 15.77
N GLU A 554 26.48 33.54 15.10
CA GLU A 554 27.79 33.02 15.45
C GLU A 554 28.85 33.77 14.64
N SER A 555 29.95 34.17 15.28
CA SER A 555 31.13 34.80 14.69
C SER A 555 32.40 34.13 15.24
N LYS A 556 33.57 34.50 14.70
CA LYS A 556 34.86 34.03 15.22
C LYS A 556 35.13 34.45 16.68
N ASP A 557 34.48 35.51 17.14
CA ASP A 557 34.68 36.10 18.48
C ASP A 557 33.64 35.59 19.49
N GLY A 558 32.68 34.75 19.05
CA GLY A 558 31.64 34.18 19.89
C GLY A 558 30.23 34.45 19.38
N TYR A 559 29.24 34.32 20.25
CA TYR A 559 27.86 34.53 19.93
C TYR A 559 27.41 35.98 20.19
N LYS A 560 26.80 36.57 19.17
CA LYS A 560 26.08 37.83 19.32
C LYS A 560 24.62 37.54 19.59
N LEU A 561 24.10 38.01 20.70
CA LEU A 561 22.66 37.95 21.01
C LEU A 561 22.03 39.31 20.68
N THR A 562 20.88 39.28 20.01
CA THR A 562 20.12 40.48 19.67
C THR A 562 18.74 40.39 20.28
N GLN A 563 18.35 41.44 21.00
CA GLN A 563 17.01 41.57 21.58
C GLN A 563 15.95 41.44 20.47
N LEU A 564 14.94 40.65 20.75
CA LEU A 564 13.81 40.48 19.82
C LEU A 564 13.07 41.80 19.68
N SER A 565 12.74 42.15 18.48
CA SER A 565 11.82 43.23 18.14
C SER A 565 10.72 42.61 17.28
N GLY A 566 9.52 43.14 17.19
CA GLY A 566 8.36 42.63 16.44
C GLY A 566 8.60 42.36 14.96
N LYS A 567 9.72 41.70 14.65
CA LYS A 567 10.13 41.25 13.33
C LYS A 567 9.82 39.74 13.18
N LYS A 568 9.69 39.32 11.93
CA LYS A 568 9.61 37.91 11.60
C LYS A 568 11.01 37.26 11.70
N TYR A 569 11.01 36.10 12.29
CA TYR A 569 12.17 35.19 12.39
C TYR A 569 11.76 33.88 11.71
N ASN A 570 12.14 33.69 10.47
CA ASN A 570 11.52 32.74 9.55
C ASN A 570 9.99 33.01 9.49
N ASP A 571 9.15 32.00 9.64
CA ASP A 571 7.68 32.13 9.63
C ASP A 571 7.08 32.54 10.98
N TYR A 572 7.93 32.75 11.99
CA TYR A 572 7.52 33.12 13.35
C TYR A 572 7.65 34.61 13.58
N GLU A 573 6.62 35.22 14.15
CA GLU A 573 6.61 36.62 14.52
C GLU A 573 6.78 36.75 16.02
N ALA A 574 7.87 37.40 16.44
CA ALA A 574 8.13 37.67 17.86
C ALA A 574 7.10 38.67 18.38
N GLN A 575 6.38 38.29 19.43
CA GLN A 575 5.43 39.14 20.11
C GLN A 575 6.16 39.93 21.24
N GLU A 576 5.83 41.18 21.33
CA GLU A 576 6.37 42.03 22.42
C GLU A 576 5.60 41.72 23.70
N ILE A 577 6.25 41.09 24.67
CA ILE A 577 5.69 40.76 25.98
C ILE A 577 6.09 41.85 26.96
N ILE A 578 5.10 42.51 27.51
CA ILE A 578 5.33 43.56 28.49
C ILE A 578 5.58 42.95 29.85
N THR A 579 6.76 43.19 30.38
CA THR A 579 7.22 42.74 31.72
C THR A 579 6.40 43.30 32.88
N SER A 580 5.42 44.20 32.67
CA SER A 580 4.55 44.74 33.72
C SER A 580 3.44 43.79 34.20
N PHE A 581 3.35 42.57 33.64
CA PHE A 581 2.43 41.52 34.12
C PHE A 581 3.04 40.63 35.22
N ALA A 582 4.08 41.06 35.89
CA ALA A 582 4.75 40.30 36.94
C ALA A 582 3.84 39.85 38.11
N ASN A 583 2.58 40.17 38.13
CA ASN A 583 1.62 39.81 39.19
C ASN A 583 0.28 39.26 38.68
N THR A 584 0.12 39.02 37.40
CA THR A 584 -1.11 38.36 36.90
C THR A 584 -0.79 36.96 36.45
N SER A 585 -1.36 35.98 37.15
CA SER A 585 -1.35 34.59 36.72
C SER A 585 -1.86 34.50 35.29
N PHE A 586 -1.06 33.96 34.40
CA PHE A 586 -1.47 33.62 33.02
C PHE A 586 -2.48 32.45 33.10
N ASP A 587 -3.71 32.70 32.72
CA ASP A 587 -4.68 31.65 32.54
C ASP A 587 -4.44 31.03 31.16
N SER A 588 -3.93 29.82 31.11
CA SER A 588 -3.58 29.11 29.89
C SER A 588 -4.80 28.86 28.96
N ASN A 589 -5.99 28.91 29.51
CA ASN A 589 -7.24 28.80 28.75
C ASN A 589 -7.72 30.17 28.22
N LYS A 590 -7.09 31.27 28.65
CA LYS A 590 -7.32 32.60 28.13
C LYS A 590 -6.26 32.94 27.09
N ALA A 591 -6.69 33.61 26.07
CA ALA A 591 -5.81 34.08 25.03
C ALA A 591 -4.84 35.13 25.57
N LEU A 592 -3.57 35.03 25.14
CA LEU A 592 -2.55 36.01 25.48
C LEU A 592 -2.91 37.34 24.83
N THR A 593 -3.11 38.38 25.64
CA THR A 593 -3.31 39.72 25.12
C THR A 593 -1.94 40.37 24.92
N SER A 594 -1.50 40.51 23.67
CA SER A 594 -0.32 41.36 23.40
C SER A 594 -0.77 42.81 23.50
N GLY A 595 -0.18 43.52 24.41
CA GLY A 595 -0.45 44.93 24.55
C GLY A 595 0.83 45.66 24.96
N VAL A 596 1.32 46.54 24.10
CA VAL A 596 2.26 47.58 24.46
C VAL A 596 1.45 48.84 24.69
N GLY A 597 1.51 49.40 25.83
CA GLY A 597 1.01 50.72 26.08
C GLY A 597 0.01 50.82 27.22
N LYS A 598 -0.04 51.94 27.82
CA LYS A 598 -0.84 52.29 28.98
C LYS A 598 -2.34 52.19 28.82
N ASP A 599 -2.84 51.86 27.64
CA ASP A 599 -4.24 51.77 27.35
C ASP A 599 -4.64 50.40 26.83
N TYR A 600 -5.27 49.61 27.68
CA TYR A 600 -5.85 48.30 27.38
C TYR A 600 -6.84 48.28 26.17
N ASN A 601 -7.15 49.42 25.62
CA ASN A 601 -8.19 49.58 24.58
C ASN A 601 -7.63 49.65 23.14
N THR A 602 -6.31 49.69 22.95
CA THR A 602 -5.73 49.97 21.62
C THR A 602 -5.04 48.79 20.92
N TYR A 603 -4.78 47.68 21.59
CA TYR A 603 -4.21 46.49 20.94
C TYR A 603 -4.99 45.23 21.31
N LYS A 604 -5.76 44.76 20.34
CA LYS A 604 -6.65 43.60 20.49
C LYS A 604 -6.17 42.37 19.69
N SER A 605 -4.94 42.01 19.84
CA SER A 605 -4.50 40.73 19.28
C SER A 605 -4.41 39.71 20.40
N THR A 606 -5.41 38.84 20.48
CA THR A 606 -5.47 37.76 21.44
C THR A 606 -5.02 36.49 20.78
N TYR A 607 -3.92 35.89 21.24
CA TYR A 607 -3.37 34.67 20.65
C TYR A 607 -3.52 33.50 21.62
N ALA A 608 -4.15 32.42 21.14
CA ALA A 608 -4.18 31.15 21.85
C ALA A 608 -2.84 30.42 21.65
N MET A 609 -2.40 29.67 22.65
CA MET A 609 -1.26 28.79 22.52
C MET A 609 -1.70 27.48 21.87
N ASP A 610 -0.97 27.04 20.84
CA ASP A 610 -1.19 25.74 20.20
C ASP A 610 -0.79 24.60 21.15
N ASP A 611 -1.46 23.47 21.06
CA ASP A 611 -1.15 22.29 21.88
C ASP A 611 0.25 21.75 21.60
N ASN A 612 0.71 21.87 20.38
CA ASN A 612 2.03 21.42 19.92
C ASN A 612 3.11 22.50 20.06
N ALA A 613 2.76 23.69 20.59
CA ALA A 613 3.75 24.75 20.84
C ALA A 613 4.91 24.20 21.67
N LYS A 614 6.13 24.72 21.44
CA LYS A 614 7.28 24.41 22.25
C LYS A 614 7.49 25.53 23.30
N VAL A 615 7.47 25.17 24.57
CA VAL A 615 7.64 26.12 25.68
C VAL A 615 8.88 25.77 26.49
N VAL A 616 9.83 26.69 26.52
CA VAL A 616 11.04 26.55 27.35
C VAL A 616 10.74 27.11 28.73
N LEU A 617 10.63 26.24 29.72
CA LEU A 617 10.53 26.63 31.15
C LEU A 617 11.91 26.85 31.72
N VAL A 618 12.11 27.93 32.45
CA VAL A 618 13.40 28.30 33.04
C VAL A 618 13.20 28.68 34.52
N GLN A 619 13.99 28.10 35.42
CA GLN A 619 14.02 28.38 36.85
C GLN A 619 15.19 29.31 37.19
N SER A 620 15.09 29.99 38.30
CA SER A 620 16.12 30.92 38.80
C SER A 620 17.53 30.31 38.89
N SER A 621 17.61 29.01 39.15
CA SER A 621 18.87 28.26 39.19
C SER A 621 19.48 27.99 37.81
N GLY A 622 18.81 28.37 36.71
CA GLY A 622 19.19 28.02 35.35
C GLY A 622 18.75 26.61 34.91
N LYS A 623 18.07 25.84 35.77
CA LYS A 623 17.43 24.58 35.35
C LYS A 623 16.31 24.90 34.36
N CYS A 624 16.25 24.16 33.28
CA CYS A 624 15.29 24.37 32.22
C CYS A 624 14.72 23.06 31.69
N LYS A 625 13.52 23.13 31.13
CA LYS A 625 12.82 21.99 30.48
C LYS A 625 12.00 22.53 29.30
N VAL A 626 11.97 21.78 28.21
CA VAL A 626 11.09 22.11 27.10
C VAL A 626 9.85 21.22 27.21
N VAL A 627 8.67 21.84 27.15
CA VAL A 627 7.38 21.17 27.26
C VAL A 627 6.50 21.56 26.08
N THR A 628 5.45 20.79 25.82
CA THR A 628 4.44 21.16 24.81
C THR A 628 3.51 22.26 25.32
N GLY A 629 2.86 22.98 24.41
CA GLY A 629 1.83 23.95 24.80
C GLY A 629 0.69 23.32 25.60
N LYS A 630 0.31 22.09 25.26
CA LYS A 630 -0.68 21.31 26.02
C LYS A 630 -0.20 21.07 27.46
N GLN A 631 1.04 20.64 27.65
CA GLN A 631 1.63 20.44 28.98
C GLN A 631 1.72 21.74 29.78
N TYR A 632 2.11 22.84 29.13
CA TYR A 632 2.15 24.14 29.76
C TYR A 632 0.78 24.65 30.22
N LYS A 633 -0.24 24.49 29.38
CA LYS A 633 -1.64 24.84 29.70
C LYS A 633 -2.20 24.00 30.84
N ALA A 634 -1.75 22.77 31.00
CA ALA A 634 -2.16 21.87 32.08
C ALA A 634 -1.52 22.19 33.44
N LEU A 635 -0.52 23.06 33.49
CA LEU A 635 0.05 23.56 34.77
C LEU A 635 -1.01 24.32 35.58
N ALA A 636 -0.97 24.14 36.91
CA ALA A 636 -1.74 25.03 37.80
C ALA A 636 -1.29 26.50 37.57
N THR A 637 -2.21 27.42 37.63
CA THR A 637 -1.96 28.85 37.32
C THR A 637 -0.75 29.42 38.12
N VAL A 638 -0.55 28.96 39.36
CA VAL A 638 0.57 29.38 40.21
C VAL A 638 1.91 28.83 39.74
N ASP A 639 1.92 27.72 38.97
CA ASP A 639 3.12 27.02 38.47
C ASP A 639 3.47 27.42 37.02
N GLN A 640 2.59 28.12 36.31
CA GLN A 640 2.85 28.59 34.94
C GLN A 640 3.89 29.71 34.86
N GLY A 641 4.14 30.37 35.97
CA GLY A 641 5.14 31.42 36.02
C GLY A 641 4.81 32.65 35.15
N THR A 642 5.85 33.29 34.63
CA THR A 642 5.73 34.48 33.77
C THR A 642 6.27 34.17 32.38
N LEU A 643 5.46 34.36 31.36
CA LEU A 643 5.93 34.29 29.95
C LEU A 643 6.92 35.43 29.72
N THR A 644 8.09 35.09 29.18
CA THR A 644 9.20 36.01 28.90
C THR A 644 9.40 36.28 27.41
N SER A 645 9.01 35.34 26.58
CA SER A 645 9.00 35.48 25.11
C SER A 645 7.91 34.64 24.50
N ALA A 646 7.31 35.11 23.42
CA ALA A 646 6.35 34.35 22.62
C ALA A 646 6.53 34.63 21.12
N PHE A 647 6.31 33.60 20.31
CA PHE A 647 6.36 33.70 18.88
C PHE A 647 5.09 33.12 18.33
N THR A 648 4.43 33.91 17.48
CA THR A 648 3.21 33.48 16.80
C THR A 648 3.51 33.05 15.38
N LYS A 649 2.72 32.10 14.90
CA LYS A 649 2.68 31.70 13.51
C LYS A 649 1.22 31.54 13.09
N LYS A 650 0.92 31.88 11.86
CA LYS A 650 -0.41 31.64 11.29
C LYS A 650 -0.51 30.18 10.87
N THR A 651 -1.43 29.44 11.47
CA THR A 651 -1.66 28.03 11.22
C THR A 651 -3.17 27.81 11.03
N ASN A 652 -3.56 27.20 9.92
CA ASN A 652 -4.99 26.96 9.58
C ASN A 652 -5.85 28.23 9.66
N GLY A 653 -5.35 29.36 9.12
CA GLY A 653 -6.06 30.63 9.13
C GLY A 653 -6.06 31.38 10.47
N LEU A 654 -5.59 30.76 11.56
CA LEU A 654 -5.52 31.32 12.90
C LEU A 654 -4.06 31.60 13.30
N THR A 655 -3.82 32.80 13.84
CA THR A 655 -2.52 33.13 14.44
C THR A 655 -2.49 32.59 15.86
N LYS A 656 -1.53 31.69 16.15
CA LYS A 656 -1.36 31.03 17.44
C LYS A 656 0.07 31.16 17.94
N ILE A 657 0.26 31.05 19.26
CA ILE A 657 1.60 30.95 19.87
C ILE A 657 2.12 29.54 19.62
N MET A 658 3.23 29.44 18.92
CA MET A 658 3.88 28.17 18.57
C MET A 658 5.19 27.94 19.35
N LEU A 659 5.87 29.02 19.78
CA LEU A 659 7.08 28.95 20.62
C LEU A 659 6.92 29.96 21.74
N ALA A 660 7.37 29.57 22.95
CA ALA A 660 7.37 30.48 24.09
C ALA A 660 8.50 30.15 25.09
N SER A 661 8.89 31.11 25.89
CA SER A 661 9.68 30.85 27.10
C SER A 661 8.94 31.41 28.30
N ALA A 662 9.03 30.70 29.43
CA ALA A 662 8.42 31.10 30.67
C ALA A 662 9.42 30.95 31.85
N TYR A 663 9.43 31.93 32.73
CA TYR A 663 10.19 31.90 33.98
C TYR A 663 9.31 31.32 35.08
N VAL A 664 9.66 30.14 35.58
CA VAL A 664 8.85 29.37 36.52
C VAL A 664 9.55 29.18 37.84
N VAL A 665 8.76 28.89 38.88
CA VAL A 665 9.33 28.62 40.24
C VAL A 665 10.00 27.25 40.26
N ASP A 666 9.42 26.28 39.62
CA ASP A 666 9.92 24.89 39.56
C ASP A 666 9.63 24.26 38.20
N VAL A 667 10.68 23.91 37.48
CA VAL A 667 10.55 23.25 36.16
C VAL A 667 10.12 21.78 36.24
N ASP A 668 10.23 21.14 37.36
CA ASP A 668 9.82 19.75 37.58
C ASP A 668 8.32 19.63 37.81
N LYS A 669 7.66 20.70 38.18
CA LYS A 669 6.21 20.81 38.24
C LYS A 669 5.64 20.99 36.81
N THR A 670 5.96 20.14 35.91
CA THR A 670 5.29 20.12 34.62
C THR A 670 3.90 19.60 34.80
N GLY A 671 2.93 20.32 34.29
CA GLY A 671 1.56 19.83 34.24
C GLY A 671 1.58 18.48 33.55
N HIS A 672 1.13 17.50 34.27
CA HIS A 672 0.96 16.18 33.71
C HIS A 672 -0.20 16.30 32.70
N SER A 673 0.11 16.50 31.41
CA SER A 673 -0.83 16.07 30.39
C SER A 673 -0.73 14.55 30.39
N ASN A 674 -1.55 13.93 31.20
CA ASN A 674 -1.72 12.49 31.18
C ASN A 674 -2.44 12.20 29.87
N ASP A 675 -1.69 12.11 28.78
CA ASP A 675 -2.23 11.72 27.49
C ASP A 675 -2.51 10.22 27.45
N ASN A 676 -1.90 9.47 28.40
CA ASN A 676 -2.06 8.04 28.51
C ASN A 676 -2.60 7.70 29.90
N TYR A 677 -3.52 6.75 29.92
CA TYR A 677 -4.11 6.22 31.13
C TYR A 677 -3.96 4.72 31.15
N ALA A 678 -3.83 4.17 32.34
CA ALA A 678 -3.69 2.74 32.54
C ALA A 678 -4.35 2.28 33.84
N TYR A 679 -4.73 1.00 33.87
CA TYR A 679 -5.21 0.34 35.07
C TYR A 679 -4.15 -0.61 35.59
N ILE A 680 -3.88 -0.61 36.92
CA ILE A 680 -2.92 -1.52 37.51
C ILE A 680 -3.56 -2.90 37.72
N VAL A 681 -3.13 -3.87 36.93
CA VAL A 681 -3.63 -5.26 36.97
C VAL A 681 -2.88 -6.15 37.98
N LYS A 682 -1.64 -5.80 38.30
CA LYS A 682 -0.87 -6.45 39.39
C LYS A 682 -0.27 -5.41 40.30
N THR A 683 -0.46 -5.61 41.61
CA THR A 683 0.11 -4.75 42.67
C THR A 683 1.62 -4.62 42.52
N GLY A 684 2.10 -3.41 42.71
CA GLY A 684 3.52 -3.09 42.60
C GLY A 684 4.36 -3.71 43.71
N TYR A 685 5.59 -4.02 43.40
CA TYR A 685 6.59 -4.52 44.35
C TYR A 685 7.89 -3.75 44.20
N LYS A 686 8.64 -3.69 45.30
CA LYS A 686 9.93 -3.03 45.30
C LYS A 686 10.99 -3.93 44.68
N THR A 687 11.74 -3.43 43.70
CA THR A 687 12.90 -4.11 43.13
C THR A 687 14.14 -3.97 43.99
N GLY A 688 15.16 -4.81 43.78
CA GLY A 688 16.44 -4.74 44.50
C GLY A 688 17.19 -3.41 44.34
N ASP A 689 16.87 -2.63 43.31
CA ASP A 689 17.49 -1.32 43.00
C ASP A 689 16.68 -0.14 43.53
N ASP A 690 15.83 -0.37 44.54
CA ASP A 690 14.99 0.66 45.15
C ASP A 690 14.02 1.35 44.17
N ARG A 691 13.47 0.58 43.23
CA ARG A 691 12.48 1.00 42.24
C ARG A 691 11.17 0.28 42.49
N THR A 692 10.08 0.72 41.86
CA THR A 692 8.77 0.04 41.92
C THR A 692 8.40 -0.51 40.57
N ALA A 693 8.19 -1.83 40.48
CA ALA A 693 7.72 -2.52 39.28
C ALA A 693 6.28 -3.01 39.48
N TYR A 694 5.45 -2.88 38.46
CA TYR A 694 4.06 -3.34 38.43
C TYR A 694 3.58 -3.59 37.03
N THR A 695 2.43 -4.25 36.85
CA THR A 695 1.84 -4.49 35.54
C THR A 695 0.61 -3.61 35.36
N ILE A 696 0.51 -2.95 34.24
CA ILE A 696 -0.62 -2.11 33.85
C ILE A 696 -1.31 -2.67 32.62
N TRP A 697 -2.61 -2.37 32.50
CA TRP A 697 -3.32 -2.44 31.21
C TRP A 697 -3.36 -1.04 30.61
N ASP A 698 -2.78 -0.88 29.39
CA ASP A 698 -2.56 0.42 28.72
C ASP A 698 -3.75 0.84 27.83
N GLY A 699 -4.84 0.05 27.84
CA GLY A 699 -6.00 0.21 26.98
C GLY A 699 -6.04 -0.76 25.80
N GLU A 700 -4.98 -1.58 25.64
CA GLU A 700 -4.87 -2.59 24.58
C GLU A 700 -4.30 -3.92 25.09
N LYS A 701 -3.30 -3.87 25.96
CA LYS A 701 -2.59 -5.05 26.48
C LYS A 701 -2.02 -4.83 27.88
N ASN A 702 -1.62 -5.90 28.51
CA ASN A 702 -0.86 -5.84 29.77
C ASN A 702 0.61 -5.53 29.48
N VAL A 703 1.16 -4.56 30.19
CA VAL A 703 2.54 -4.10 30.06
C VAL A 703 3.21 -4.06 31.43
N ASP A 704 4.36 -4.70 31.57
CA ASP A 704 5.18 -4.58 32.78
C ASP A 704 5.98 -3.29 32.72
N VAL A 705 5.90 -2.51 33.79
CA VAL A 705 6.54 -1.19 33.87
C VAL A 705 7.30 -1.02 35.16
N VAL A 706 8.28 -0.13 35.14
CA VAL A 706 9.13 0.21 36.30
C VAL A 706 9.16 1.73 36.48
N GLU A 707 8.88 2.20 37.66
CA GLU A 707 9.18 3.60 38.06
C GLU A 707 10.58 3.74 38.66
N LYS A 708 11.28 4.82 38.31
CA LYS A 708 12.64 5.13 38.84
C LYS A 708 12.63 5.50 40.31
N VAL A 709 11.50 5.48 40.96
CA VAL A 709 11.27 5.87 42.34
C VAL A 709 10.71 4.69 43.12
N SER A 710 11.10 4.56 44.38
CA SER A 710 10.54 3.58 45.30
C SER A 710 9.37 4.19 46.08
N TYR A 711 8.24 3.49 46.06
CA TYR A 711 7.06 3.87 46.83
C TYR A 711 6.83 2.91 48.00
N SER A 712 6.14 3.42 49.00
CA SER A 712 5.67 2.59 50.12
C SER A 712 4.61 1.58 49.64
N ALA A 713 4.43 0.49 50.38
CA ALA A 713 3.39 -0.49 50.13
C ALA A 713 2.02 0.20 50.03
N GLY A 714 1.20 -0.20 49.05
CA GLY A 714 -0.11 0.38 48.81
C GLY A 714 -0.12 1.59 47.83
N ALA A 715 1.04 2.06 47.38
CA ALA A 715 1.09 3.19 46.47
C ALA A 715 0.82 2.84 44.97
N ARG A 716 0.89 1.55 44.61
CA ARG A 716 0.65 1.01 43.27
C ARG A 716 -0.08 -0.33 43.38
N ASP A 717 -1.25 -0.31 44.00
CA ASP A 717 -2.04 -1.52 44.18
C ASP A 717 -2.90 -1.85 42.95
N LYS A 718 -3.15 -3.14 42.75
CA LYS A 718 -4.16 -3.62 41.76
C LYS A 718 -5.47 -2.89 42.01
N GLY A 719 -6.09 -2.44 40.95
CA GLY A 719 -7.34 -1.69 40.98
C GLY A 719 -7.17 -0.19 40.91
N MET A 720 -5.93 0.31 40.95
CA MET A 720 -5.69 1.75 40.78
C MET A 720 -5.64 2.13 39.30
N VAL A 721 -6.17 3.28 39.00
CA VAL A 721 -6.01 3.93 37.69
C VAL A 721 -4.91 4.96 37.81
N ILE A 722 -4.02 4.97 36.81
CA ILE A 722 -2.93 5.92 36.69
C ILE A 722 -2.98 6.67 35.40
N GLY A 723 -2.50 7.90 35.39
CA GLY A 723 -2.10 8.61 34.19
C GLY A 723 -0.60 8.64 34.10
N TYR A 724 -0.05 8.62 32.88
CA TYR A 724 1.38 8.66 32.65
C TYR A 724 1.71 9.38 31.34
N SER A 725 2.95 9.87 31.20
CA SER A 725 3.37 10.57 29.99
C SER A 725 3.92 9.63 28.92
N THR A 726 4.84 8.74 29.26
CA THR A 726 5.50 7.82 28.33
C THR A 726 5.96 6.55 29.04
N ILE A 727 6.11 5.48 28.28
CA ILE A 727 6.91 4.31 28.63
C ILE A 727 8.09 4.29 27.66
N ASP A 728 9.32 4.30 28.16
CA ASP A 728 10.51 4.28 27.31
C ASP A 728 10.85 2.85 26.83
N GLU A 729 11.85 2.74 25.93
CA GLU A 729 12.26 1.46 25.36
C GLU A 729 12.77 0.44 26.40
N ASP A 730 13.21 0.92 27.56
CA ASP A 730 13.68 0.09 28.67
C ASP A 730 12.55 -0.29 29.65
N GLY A 731 11.30 0.11 29.36
CA GLY A 731 10.12 -0.19 30.19
C GLY A 731 9.93 0.74 31.38
N TYR A 732 10.65 1.86 31.45
CA TYR A 732 10.40 2.84 32.52
C TYR A 732 9.20 3.71 32.18
N ILE A 733 8.21 3.72 33.11
CA ILE A 733 7.04 4.59 33.02
C ILE A 733 7.35 5.94 33.70
N ASN A 734 6.99 7.02 33.01
CA ASN A 734 7.35 8.37 33.43
C ASN A 734 6.12 9.21 33.81
N ASP A 735 6.31 10.14 34.72
CA ASP A 735 5.33 11.14 35.20
C ASP A 735 4.00 10.53 35.67
N VAL A 736 4.09 9.44 36.47
CA VAL A 736 2.92 8.69 36.91
C VAL A 736 2.12 9.44 37.97
N GLN A 737 0.84 9.62 37.74
CA GLN A 737 -0.11 10.16 38.71
C GLN A 737 -1.21 9.12 39.02
N THR A 738 -1.52 8.89 40.27
CA THR A 738 -2.60 8.00 40.72
C THR A 738 -3.92 8.77 40.85
N TYR A 739 -4.99 8.17 40.39
CA TYR A 739 -6.34 8.68 40.53
C TYR A 739 -7.10 7.81 41.53
N THR A 740 -7.71 8.45 42.53
CA THR A 740 -8.54 7.79 43.53
C THR A 740 -9.99 8.24 43.42
N GLY A 741 -10.94 7.36 43.71
CA GLY A 741 -12.38 7.54 43.50
C GLY A 741 -13.00 8.88 43.97
N SER A 742 -12.47 9.51 44.99
CA SER A 742 -12.98 10.79 45.49
C SER A 742 -12.74 11.98 44.57
N LYS A 743 -11.76 11.94 43.68
CA LYS A 743 -11.50 12.99 42.67
C LYS A 743 -12.47 12.89 41.49
N PHE A 744 -12.92 11.71 41.18
CA PHE A 744 -13.88 11.47 40.09
C PHE A 744 -15.27 12.06 40.40
N THR A 745 -15.75 11.82 41.59
CA THR A 745 -17.04 12.36 42.04
C THR A 745 -17.10 13.89 41.95
N ALA A 746 -15.99 14.57 42.22
CA ALA A 746 -15.88 16.03 42.11
C ALA A 746 -15.83 16.55 40.67
N ALA A 747 -15.16 15.84 39.77
CA ALA A 747 -15.06 16.19 38.33
C ALA A 747 -16.41 16.01 37.63
N VAL A 748 -17.10 14.91 37.88
CA VAL A 748 -18.42 14.60 37.35
C VAL A 748 -19.49 15.56 37.85
N ALA A 749 -19.44 15.96 39.14
CA ALA A 749 -20.39 16.92 39.73
C ALA A 749 -20.27 18.33 39.15
N LYS A 750 -19.16 18.71 38.55
CA LYS A 750 -18.92 20.04 37.99
C LYS A 750 -19.34 20.21 36.53
N GLY A 751 -19.79 19.15 35.85
CA GLY A 751 -20.21 19.26 34.46
C GLY A 751 -19.14 19.86 33.56
N SER A 752 -17.86 19.60 33.84
CA SER A 752 -16.77 20.09 33.01
C SER A 752 -16.77 19.31 31.67
N GLU A 753 -16.80 20.03 30.56
CA GLU A 753 -16.61 19.52 29.21
C GLU A 753 -15.16 19.07 28.98
N ASP A 754 -14.40 18.83 30.04
CA ASP A 754 -13.02 18.38 29.94
C ASP A 754 -12.98 16.93 29.48
N THR A 755 -12.72 16.74 28.21
CA THR A 755 -12.62 15.44 27.54
C THR A 755 -11.43 14.59 28.03
N SER A 756 -10.61 15.10 28.93
CA SER A 756 -9.47 14.41 29.54
C SER A 756 -9.83 13.68 30.85
N THR A 757 -11.08 13.70 31.28
CA THR A 757 -11.46 13.12 32.57
C THR A 757 -11.64 11.60 32.45
N LEU A 758 -10.98 10.89 33.31
CA LEU A 758 -11.05 9.43 33.45
C LEU A 758 -12.23 9.06 34.36
N TYR A 759 -13.06 8.11 33.98
CA TYR A 759 -14.17 7.65 34.79
C TYR A 759 -13.89 6.23 35.27
N TYR A 760 -13.83 6.11 36.60
CA TYR A 760 -13.65 4.86 37.31
C TYR A 760 -14.78 4.75 38.32
N ALA A 761 -15.80 3.97 38.00
CA ALA A 761 -16.98 3.78 38.83
C ALA A 761 -17.78 2.58 38.36
N GLY A 762 -18.63 2.06 39.24
CA GLY A 762 -19.52 0.95 38.89
C GLY A 762 -20.57 1.38 37.88
N VAL A 763 -20.74 0.63 36.79
CA VAL A 763 -21.80 0.86 35.83
C VAL A 763 -23.15 0.49 36.43
N GLN A 764 -24.07 1.43 36.51
CA GLN A 764 -25.40 1.25 37.11
C GLN A 764 -26.50 1.01 36.07
N GLY A 765 -26.25 1.34 34.81
CA GLY A 765 -27.24 1.11 33.73
C GLY A 765 -26.65 1.43 32.36
N VAL A 766 -27.11 0.67 31.39
CA VAL A 766 -26.73 0.81 29.97
C VAL A 766 -27.99 1.07 29.16
N ASN A 767 -27.98 2.06 28.30
CA ASN A 767 -29.07 2.34 27.37
C ASN A 767 -28.58 2.27 25.91
N GLY A 768 -28.57 1.06 25.40
CA GLY A 768 -27.99 0.78 24.09
C GLY A 768 -26.48 1.09 24.04
N ASP A 769 -25.94 1.28 22.86
CA ASP A 769 -24.50 1.50 22.62
C ASP A 769 -24.03 2.95 22.78
N SER A 770 -24.92 3.85 23.23
CA SER A 770 -24.65 5.27 23.20
C SER A 770 -24.31 5.92 24.54
N TRP A 771 -24.74 5.34 25.67
CA TRP A 771 -24.40 5.90 26.98
C TRP A 771 -24.58 4.88 28.13
N VAL A 772 -23.87 5.13 29.22
CA VAL A 772 -24.00 4.38 30.49
C VAL A 772 -24.27 5.32 31.65
N THR A 773 -24.92 4.80 32.70
CA THR A 773 -25.06 5.48 33.98
C THR A 773 -24.03 4.94 34.93
N VAL A 774 -23.22 5.82 35.52
CA VAL A 774 -22.10 5.47 36.35
C VAL A 774 -22.22 6.22 37.68
N ASP A 775 -22.24 5.52 38.82
CA ASP A 775 -22.32 6.04 40.18
C ASP A 775 -23.29 7.23 40.39
N GLY A 776 -24.49 7.13 39.82
CA GLY A 776 -25.49 8.17 39.95
C GLY A 776 -25.33 9.38 39.03
N VAL A 777 -24.33 9.36 38.15
CA VAL A 777 -24.16 10.35 37.09
C VAL A 777 -24.88 9.86 35.84
N ASN A 778 -25.83 10.62 35.39
CA ASN A 778 -26.60 10.25 34.22
C ASN A 778 -25.83 10.55 32.93
N LYS A 779 -25.69 9.54 32.06
CA LYS A 779 -25.37 9.69 30.63
C LYS A 779 -23.92 10.05 30.33
N LEU A 780 -23.00 9.12 30.56
CA LEU A 780 -21.70 9.16 29.92
C LEU A 780 -21.83 8.60 28.50
N ASN A 781 -21.45 9.35 27.51
CA ASN A 781 -21.41 8.88 26.14
C ASN A 781 -20.29 7.87 25.96
N ILE A 782 -20.66 6.69 25.50
CA ILE A 782 -19.69 5.69 25.03
C ILE A 782 -19.51 5.96 23.54
N THR A 783 -18.28 6.21 23.16
CA THR A 783 -17.87 6.36 21.76
C THR A 783 -17.09 5.13 21.34
N LYS A 784 -16.89 4.96 20.05
CA LYS A 784 -16.02 3.91 19.50
C LYS A 784 -14.57 3.96 20.04
N ASP A 785 -14.14 5.10 20.57
CA ASP A 785 -12.81 5.32 21.13
C ASP A 785 -12.77 5.05 22.64
N THR A 786 -13.91 4.72 23.25
CA THR A 786 -13.99 4.42 24.69
C THR A 786 -13.33 3.06 24.97
N LYS A 787 -12.32 3.06 25.81
CA LYS A 787 -11.67 1.84 26.30
C LYS A 787 -12.42 1.31 27.51
N ILE A 788 -12.79 0.05 27.50
CA ILE A 788 -13.54 -0.61 28.56
C ILE A 788 -12.70 -1.79 29.07
N LEU A 789 -12.44 -1.81 30.37
CA LEU A 789 -11.81 -2.94 31.04
C LEU A 789 -12.82 -3.55 32.02
N ASN A 790 -13.21 -4.79 31.80
CA ASN A 790 -13.98 -5.57 32.76
C ASN A 790 -13.05 -6.07 33.86
N VAL A 791 -13.25 -5.63 35.09
CA VAL A 791 -12.43 -5.98 36.25
C VAL A 791 -13.13 -6.99 37.18
N ASP A 792 -14.17 -7.65 36.70
CA ASP A 792 -14.85 -8.70 37.45
C ASP A 792 -13.84 -9.85 37.75
N SER A 793 -13.80 -10.28 39.02
CA SER A 793 -12.87 -11.31 39.47
C SER A 793 -13.13 -12.69 38.84
N ASP A 794 -14.33 -12.89 38.30
CA ASP A 794 -14.80 -14.14 37.72
C ASP A 794 -14.70 -14.15 36.17
N ALA A 795 -14.26 -13.05 35.56
CA ALA A 795 -14.04 -12.98 34.11
C ALA A 795 -12.67 -13.60 33.74
N ASP A 796 -12.67 -14.44 32.72
CA ASP A 796 -11.43 -14.96 32.14
C ASP A 796 -10.60 -13.80 31.51
N ASP A 797 -9.28 -13.96 31.41
CA ASP A 797 -8.37 -12.92 30.92
C ASP A 797 -8.77 -12.38 29.52
N ASP A 798 -9.39 -13.21 28.67
CA ASP A 798 -9.86 -12.84 27.33
C ASP A 798 -11.17 -12.00 27.36
N ASP A 799 -11.97 -12.13 28.45
CA ASP A 799 -13.22 -11.38 28.63
C ASP A 799 -13.03 -10.07 29.40
N GLN A 800 -11.82 -9.78 29.90
CA GLN A 800 -11.52 -8.56 30.66
C GLN A 800 -11.39 -7.31 29.78
N ILE A 801 -11.17 -7.46 28.47
CA ILE A 801 -11.00 -6.36 27.54
C ILE A 801 -12.27 -6.18 26.72
N GLY A 802 -13.07 -5.18 27.06
CA GLY A 802 -14.30 -4.82 26.34
C GLY A 802 -14.08 -3.72 25.30
N LYS A 803 -14.86 -3.78 24.23
CA LYS A 803 -15.01 -2.67 23.27
C LYS A 803 -16.39 -2.05 23.43
N SER A 804 -16.56 -0.78 23.04
CA SER A 804 -17.88 -0.18 22.94
C SER A 804 -18.74 -1.01 22.00
N GLY A 805 -19.87 -1.57 22.49
CA GLY A 805 -20.75 -2.44 21.71
C GLY A 805 -20.71 -3.94 22.09
N THR A 806 -19.96 -4.34 23.12
CA THR A 806 -20.04 -5.68 23.74
C THR A 806 -20.82 -5.64 25.05
#